data_c8ba24edb332e163b707eeacba356655
#
_entry.id   c8ba24edb332e163b707eeacba356655
#
_cell.length_a   1.000
_cell.length_b   1.000
_cell.length_c   1.000
_cell.angle_alpha   90.00
_cell.angle_beta   90.00
_cell.angle_gamma   90.00
#
_symmetry.space_group_name_H-M   'P 1'
#
loop_
_entity.id
_entity.type
_entity.pdbx_description
1 polymer ?
#
loop_
_entity_poly.entity_id
_entity_poly.type
_entity_poly.pdbx_seq_one_letter_code
_entity_poly.pdbx_strand_id
1 'polypeptide(L)'
;MRYLLILLLCGLPMLANAIEFNQDTRSLALGRAMQVLEDPTDALTIADVSAPSAARQFKPHDKDTLNAGYSRSVFWLKVNLHYLPHSPEAQRTWLLELAYPPLDHLDLYLPDSTGNYRLAGRTGDALPFSAREIRQNNYLFKIDFTPGEAKTVYLRLQSEGSIQAPLTLWSSTAYLEQQPLRLYVLGLIYGVLLGMLVYNLFIYLSVRDTSYLYYIFYIASFGMYQLSVNGAAVEYFWPNNPWWANAATPFLIGAAALFGSLFARSFLHTAQHSRWINRLLLALVACGAVVMLLSLMTSYALALRLATGLALVFTVTIFVAAIKAWYCGQRVARYFIIAWSAFLLGGVVNTLMVLGYLPNVFLTMYASQIGSAIEVALLSLALADRINAMREQQAQILLDASQTLEVLNQQLARSNRLKDEFLATLTHELRTPMNGVIGSLELMQTVPLDDDLAQYQQTAAGSARDMMRMVNGILTLTELQAGRLSAQLQVFSLRGVLDTLRQQFSASAQAKGLAFSIDVADELPDRVVGDADKLIQCLDCLLDNAFKFTHEGAVRLRVVGVPHSDGSLRLSFIVTDTGIGFAFLDEATLYQRFFQLDGSMTREYGGMGIGLAICRQLIELLGGRLTHHSEPSKGSRFQLEVEVSPVAPEAKPAADRQRAPQDCAVLLVDDNSIGQLVVRGMLLKLGYRVKNVDSGPSALAALQRGNFDAVVLDIPEGGFSLCCQIRALPGCAELPVIALSTSLNVSEREHCHGIGVSDRLAKPVRFEALRAVLERRVLCPQEGESAGHSAGMSLF
;
A
#
# COMPACT_ATOMS: atom_id res chain seq x y z
N MET A 1 17.15 -93.41 41.36
CA MET A 1 18.31 -93.09 40.49
C MET A 1 18.04 -92.05 39.41
N ARG A 2 16.86 -91.94 38.72
CA ARG A 2 16.59 -90.89 37.69
C ARG A 2 16.48 -89.45 38.25
N TYR A 3 15.94 -89.24 39.45
CA TYR A 3 15.76 -87.88 40.04
C TYR A 3 17.11 -87.40 40.63
N LEU A 4 18.05 -88.26 40.96
CA LEU A 4 19.37 -87.83 41.44
C LEU A 4 20.25 -87.33 40.31
N LEU A 5 20.08 -87.89 39.10
CA LEU A 5 20.78 -87.41 37.91
C LEU A 5 20.28 -86.02 37.40
N ILE A 6 18.97 -85.79 37.57
CA ILE A 6 18.36 -84.46 37.20
C ILE A 6 18.80 -83.44 38.22
N LEU A 7 18.92 -83.71 39.48
CA LEU A 7 19.43 -82.79 40.49
C LEU A 7 20.92 -82.48 40.32
N LEU A 8 21.72 -83.51 39.85
CA LEU A 8 23.14 -83.31 39.55
C LEU A 8 23.36 -82.50 38.26
N LEU A 9 22.45 -82.58 37.29
CA LEU A 9 22.48 -81.74 36.07
C LEU A 9 22.04 -80.32 36.32
N CYS A 10 21.19 -80.07 37.32
CA CYS A 10 20.77 -78.65 37.71
C CYS A 10 21.80 -77.99 38.61
N GLY A 11 22.81 -78.71 39.11
CA GLY A 11 23.86 -78.19 40.01
C GLY A 11 25.18 -77.81 39.31
N LEU A 12 25.30 -78.01 38.02
CA LEU A 12 26.46 -77.50 37.29
C LEU A 12 26.34 -75.96 37.25
N PRO A 13 27.33 -75.16 37.76
CA PRO A 13 27.38 -73.74 37.54
C PRO A 13 27.40 -73.57 36.02
N MET A 14 26.44 -72.83 35.49
CA MET A 14 26.58 -72.34 34.15
C MET A 14 27.89 -71.50 34.13
N LEU A 15 28.99 -72.15 33.75
CA LEU A 15 30.22 -71.51 33.38
C LEU A 15 29.79 -70.55 32.25
N ALA A 16 29.82 -69.22 32.50
CA ALA A 16 29.59 -68.21 31.49
C ALA A 16 30.63 -68.49 30.38
N ASN A 17 30.17 -69.11 29.32
CA ASN A 17 31.03 -69.47 28.19
C ASN A 17 31.62 -68.15 27.64
N ALA A 18 32.96 -68.17 27.49
CA ALA A 18 33.58 -67.03 26.78
C ALA A 18 33.02 -66.95 25.38
N ILE A 19 32.74 -65.80 24.95
CA ILE A 19 32.32 -65.54 23.56
C ILE A 19 33.52 -65.76 22.66
N GLU A 20 33.36 -66.71 21.76
CA GLU A 20 34.36 -67.04 20.76
C GLU A 20 34.19 -66.14 19.55
N PHE A 21 35.31 -65.57 19.07
CA PHE A 21 35.38 -64.79 17.87
C PHE A 21 36.67 -65.00 17.11
N ASN A 22 36.68 -64.74 15.82
CA ASN A 22 37.82 -64.99 14.93
C ASN A 22 38.05 -63.80 13.97
N GLN A 23 39.03 -63.96 13.06
CA GLN A 23 39.39 -62.92 12.12
C GLN A 23 38.25 -62.47 11.13
N ASP A 24 37.27 -63.39 10.93
CA ASP A 24 36.15 -63.18 10.03
C ASP A 24 34.99 -62.38 10.72
N THR A 25 35.07 -62.30 12.05
CA THR A 25 34.13 -61.59 12.87
C THR A 25 34.26 -60.04 12.57
N ARG A 26 33.30 -59.48 11.97
CA ARG A 26 33.30 -58.03 11.66
C ARG A 26 32.91 -57.15 12.86
N SER A 27 31.87 -57.60 13.56
CA SER A 27 31.36 -56.89 14.78
C SER A 27 30.67 -57.93 15.67
N LEU A 28 30.76 -57.79 17.00
CA LEU A 28 30.16 -58.62 17.99
C LEU A 28 29.49 -57.81 19.07
N ALA A 29 28.14 -57.83 19.12
CA ALA A 29 27.39 -57.18 20.18
C ALA A 29 27.58 -57.96 21.50
N LEU A 30 28.03 -57.28 22.54
CA LEU A 30 28.40 -57.89 23.79
C LEU A 30 27.30 -57.85 24.87
N GLY A 31 26.20 -57.17 24.62
CA GLY A 31 25.14 -56.86 25.61
C GLY A 31 24.62 -58.18 26.29
N ARG A 32 24.32 -59.22 25.49
CA ARG A 32 23.82 -60.51 26.02
C ARG A 32 24.92 -61.39 26.57
N ALA A 33 26.17 -61.12 26.33
CA ALA A 33 27.31 -61.88 26.77
C ALA A 33 27.97 -61.32 28.02
N MET A 34 27.55 -60.11 28.42
CA MET A 34 28.10 -59.48 29.61
C MET A 34 27.37 -59.94 30.88
N GLN A 35 28.08 -59.85 31.94
CA GLN A 35 27.58 -59.99 33.30
C GLN A 35 27.67 -58.64 34.00
N VAL A 36 26.68 -58.29 34.80
CA VAL A 36 26.55 -56.98 35.45
C VAL A 36 26.54 -57.16 36.96
N LEU A 37 27.34 -56.37 37.66
CA LEU A 37 27.32 -56.23 39.11
C LEU A 37 27.01 -54.73 39.43
N GLU A 38 25.98 -54.48 40.19
CA GLU A 38 25.64 -53.14 40.71
C GLU A 38 26.31 -52.91 42.05
N ASP A 39 27.05 -51.81 42.21
CA ASP A 39 27.67 -51.36 43.45
C ASP A 39 27.04 -50.07 43.91
N PRO A 40 26.03 -50.06 44.79
CA PRO A 40 25.33 -48.87 45.28
C PRO A 40 26.20 -47.99 46.18
N THR A 41 27.31 -48.50 46.67
CA THR A 41 28.13 -47.82 47.66
C THR A 41 29.41 -47.21 47.11
N ASP A 42 29.72 -47.51 45.82
CA ASP A 42 30.98 -47.12 45.16
C ASP A 42 32.22 -47.55 45.98
N ALA A 43 32.09 -48.70 46.69
CA ALA A 43 33.13 -49.17 47.55
C ALA A 43 34.02 -50.32 46.92
N LEU A 44 33.49 -50.98 45.86
CA LEU A 44 34.20 -52.07 45.21
C LEU A 44 35.30 -51.58 44.29
N THR A 45 36.48 -52.18 44.48
CA THR A 45 37.64 -51.93 43.60
C THR A 45 37.79 -53.07 42.58
N ILE A 46 38.66 -52.89 41.57
CA ILE A 46 38.94 -53.91 40.59
C ILE A 46 39.44 -55.25 41.28
N ALA A 47 40.17 -55.13 42.38
CA ALA A 47 40.63 -56.26 43.12
C ALA A 47 39.48 -57.07 43.76
N ASP A 48 38.48 -56.40 44.27
CA ASP A 48 37.31 -57.02 44.88
C ASP A 48 36.42 -57.68 43.80
N VAL A 49 36.11 -57.01 42.69
CA VAL A 49 35.21 -57.52 41.63
C VAL A 49 35.87 -58.63 40.79
N SER A 50 37.20 -58.70 40.70
CA SER A 50 37.94 -59.73 40.00
C SER A 50 38.16 -60.93 40.85
N ALA A 51 37.99 -60.88 42.17
CA ALA A 51 38.13 -61.95 43.08
C ALA A 51 37.14 -63.10 42.80
N PRO A 52 37.50 -64.38 42.97
CA PRO A 52 36.58 -65.49 42.75
C PRO A 52 35.30 -65.46 43.59
N SER A 53 35.34 -64.82 44.74
CA SER A 53 34.20 -64.59 45.62
C SER A 53 33.11 -63.66 45.01
N ALA A 54 33.53 -62.76 44.21
CA ALA A 54 32.64 -61.84 43.52
C ALA A 54 31.92 -62.42 42.28
N ALA A 55 32.45 -63.54 41.76
CA ALA A 55 31.91 -64.18 40.54
C ALA A 55 30.40 -64.52 40.66
N ARG A 56 29.94 -64.83 41.88
CA ARG A 56 28.51 -65.15 42.14
C ARG A 56 27.60 -63.95 42.26
N GLN A 57 28.15 -62.78 42.40
CA GLN A 57 27.40 -61.52 42.52
C GLN A 57 27.09 -60.93 41.13
N PHE A 58 27.85 -61.29 40.11
CA PHE A 58 27.57 -60.90 38.73
C PHE A 58 26.35 -61.66 38.21
N LYS A 59 25.41 -60.86 37.66
CA LYS A 59 24.18 -61.37 37.05
C LYS A 59 24.33 -61.41 35.55
N PRO A 60 23.97 -62.45 34.84
CA PRO A 60 23.96 -62.46 33.38
C PRO A 60 22.94 -61.41 32.86
N HIS A 61 23.32 -60.74 31.81
CA HIS A 61 22.44 -59.75 31.15
C HIS A 61 21.79 -60.36 29.91
N ASP A 62 20.48 -60.21 29.76
CA ASP A 62 19.67 -60.89 28.75
C ASP A 62 19.27 -60.00 27.55
N LYS A 63 19.66 -58.73 27.58
CA LYS A 63 19.33 -57.74 26.53
C LYS A 63 20.56 -57.30 25.75
N ASP A 64 20.33 -56.73 24.56
CA ASP A 64 21.41 -56.26 23.69
C ASP A 64 22.13 -55.02 24.24
N THR A 65 21.50 -54.26 25.15
CA THR A 65 22.08 -53.07 25.78
C THR A 65 21.68 -52.99 27.23
N LEU A 66 22.65 -52.81 28.14
CA LEU A 66 22.36 -52.45 29.52
C LEU A 66 21.72 -51.05 29.56
N ASN A 67 20.56 -50.95 30.20
CA ASN A 67 19.90 -49.69 30.53
C ASN A 67 19.52 -49.71 32.01
N ALA A 68 20.35 -49.12 32.84
CA ALA A 68 20.12 -48.96 34.27
C ALA A 68 19.36 -47.69 34.64
N GLY A 69 18.99 -46.87 33.65
CA GLY A 69 18.29 -45.59 33.84
C GLY A 69 19.11 -44.61 34.67
N TYR A 70 18.40 -43.79 35.46
CA TYR A 70 19.03 -42.84 36.35
C TYR A 70 19.39 -43.49 37.68
N SER A 71 20.65 -43.92 37.85
CA SER A 71 21.17 -44.56 39.05
C SER A 71 22.41 -43.82 39.57
N ARG A 72 22.60 -43.81 40.89
CA ARG A 72 23.84 -43.33 41.52
C ARG A 72 24.83 -44.47 41.76
N SER A 73 24.39 -45.71 41.54
CA SER A 73 25.22 -46.89 41.71
C SER A 73 26.31 -46.94 40.64
N VAL A 74 27.42 -47.48 41.00
CA VAL A 74 28.44 -47.90 40.03
C VAL A 74 28.05 -49.25 39.44
N PHE A 75 28.23 -49.40 38.14
CA PHE A 75 27.97 -50.67 37.44
C PHE A 75 29.30 -51.26 36.92
N TRP A 76 29.58 -52.48 37.34
CA TRP A 76 30.68 -53.25 36.84
C TRP A 76 30.18 -54.24 35.79
N LEU A 77 30.72 -54.10 34.56
CA LEU A 77 30.48 -55.07 33.49
C LEU A 77 31.64 -55.98 33.35
N LYS A 78 31.35 -57.31 33.26
CA LYS A 78 32.32 -58.32 33.02
C LYS A 78 32.01 -59.03 31.71
N VAL A 79 33.01 -59.12 30.80
CA VAL A 79 32.88 -59.75 29.50
C VAL A 79 34.08 -60.74 29.34
N ASN A 80 33.74 -61.94 28.99
CA ASN A 80 34.77 -63.01 28.71
C ASN A 80 34.87 -63.15 27.19
N LEU A 81 36.05 -62.86 26.63
CA LEU A 81 36.33 -62.89 25.21
C LEU A 81 37.37 -63.91 24.89
N HIS A 82 37.13 -64.77 23.90
CA HIS A 82 38.06 -65.79 23.48
C HIS A 82 38.37 -65.69 22.00
N TYR A 83 39.60 -65.32 21.65
CA TYR A 83 40.03 -65.14 20.29
C TYR A 83 40.58 -66.36 19.65
N LEU A 84 39.90 -66.98 18.69
CA LEU A 84 40.24 -68.23 18.00
C LEU A 84 40.44 -67.97 16.49
N PRO A 85 41.55 -67.32 16.06
CA PRO A 85 41.82 -67.08 14.64
C PRO A 85 42.17 -68.40 13.93
N HIS A 86 41.87 -68.41 12.62
CA HIS A 86 42.24 -69.57 11.77
C HIS A 86 43.67 -69.45 11.23
N SER A 87 44.33 -68.32 11.37
CA SER A 87 45.69 -68.06 10.93
C SER A 87 46.52 -67.36 12.01
N PRO A 88 47.80 -67.66 12.16
CA PRO A 88 48.73 -67.02 13.12
C PRO A 88 48.98 -65.51 12.76
N GLU A 89 48.82 -65.18 11.49
CA GLU A 89 49.01 -63.80 10.98
C GLU A 89 47.73 -62.88 11.07
N ALA A 90 46.69 -63.44 11.69
CA ALA A 90 45.43 -62.78 11.81
C ALA A 90 45.51 -61.46 12.61
N GLN A 91 44.56 -60.59 12.38
CA GLN A 91 44.45 -59.31 13.09
C GLN A 91 44.52 -59.52 14.62
N ARG A 92 45.39 -58.78 15.30
CA ARG A 92 45.58 -58.77 16.74
C ARG A 92 44.84 -57.72 17.50
N THR A 93 44.71 -56.56 16.90
CA THR A 93 44.07 -55.37 17.54
C THR A 93 42.56 -55.28 17.21
N TRP A 94 41.77 -55.28 18.24
CA TRP A 94 40.32 -55.15 18.20
C TRP A 94 39.91 -53.86 18.89
N LEU A 95 38.74 -53.26 18.49
CA LEU A 95 38.22 -52.03 19.05
C LEU A 95 36.95 -52.34 19.88
N LEU A 96 37.02 -52.05 21.17
CA LEU A 96 35.86 -52.13 22.05
C LEU A 96 35.18 -50.75 22.04
N GLU A 97 33.96 -50.69 21.51
CA GLU A 97 33.13 -49.47 21.43
C GLU A 97 32.05 -49.53 22.51
N LEU A 98 31.94 -48.44 23.31
CA LEU A 98 30.76 -48.14 24.09
C LEU A 98 30.11 -46.92 23.44
N ALA A 99 28.96 -47.13 22.78
CA ALA A 99 28.30 -46.15 21.92
C ALA A 99 27.26 -45.32 22.70
N TYR A 100 27.68 -44.69 23.80
CA TYR A 100 26.87 -43.82 24.64
C TYR A 100 27.72 -42.64 25.18
N PRO A 101 27.87 -41.59 24.43
CA PRO A 101 28.69 -40.43 24.79
C PRO A 101 28.37 -39.75 26.12
N PRO A 102 27.05 -39.63 26.59
CA PRO A 102 26.73 -38.96 27.86
C PRO A 102 26.98 -39.86 29.11
N LEU A 103 28.14 -40.49 29.21
CA LEU A 103 28.53 -41.25 30.38
C LEU A 103 29.67 -40.53 31.10
N ASP A 104 29.50 -40.21 32.41
CA ASP A 104 30.42 -39.33 33.14
C ASP A 104 31.79 -39.97 33.33
N HIS A 105 31.83 -41.25 33.76
CA HIS A 105 33.06 -41.99 34.02
C HIS A 105 32.98 -43.39 33.46
N LEU A 106 33.99 -43.78 32.71
CA LEU A 106 34.20 -45.09 32.12
C LEU A 106 35.65 -45.53 32.28
N ASP A 107 35.90 -46.55 33.10
CA ASP A 107 37.19 -47.13 33.31
C ASP A 107 37.23 -48.55 32.71
N LEU A 108 38.24 -48.84 31.91
CA LEU A 108 38.51 -50.13 31.33
C LEU A 108 39.69 -50.83 32.10
N TYR A 109 39.46 -52.04 32.55
CA TYR A 109 40.46 -52.86 33.17
C TYR A 109 40.74 -54.10 32.34
N LEU A 110 42.00 -54.33 32.05
CA LEU A 110 42.49 -55.47 31.30
C LEU A 110 43.48 -56.30 32.18
N PRO A 111 43.53 -57.59 31.96
CA PRO A 111 44.53 -58.45 32.67
C PRO A 111 45.95 -58.20 32.16
N ASP A 112 46.90 -58.13 33.04
CA ASP A 112 48.32 -58.09 32.72
C ASP A 112 48.90 -59.47 32.51
N SER A 113 50.21 -59.53 32.19
CA SER A 113 50.91 -60.85 32.00
C SER A 113 50.98 -61.70 33.25
N THR A 114 50.64 -61.14 34.43
CA THR A 114 50.65 -61.87 35.72
C THR A 114 49.25 -62.29 36.14
N GLY A 115 48.23 -62.01 35.37
CA GLY A 115 46.81 -62.19 35.63
C GLY A 115 46.14 -61.22 36.55
N ASN A 116 46.84 -60.13 36.97
CA ASN A 116 46.27 -59.01 37.72
C ASN A 116 45.62 -58.03 36.76
N TYR A 117 44.56 -57.32 37.22
CA TYR A 117 43.90 -56.35 36.43
C TYR A 117 44.49 -54.95 36.63
N ARG A 118 44.84 -54.31 35.50
CA ARG A 118 45.33 -52.95 35.51
C ARG A 118 44.31 -52.02 34.78
N LEU A 119 44.27 -50.74 35.17
CA LEU A 119 43.52 -49.71 34.45
C LEU A 119 44.22 -49.56 33.09
N ALA A 120 43.50 -49.94 32.03
CA ALA A 120 43.97 -49.82 30.65
C ALA A 120 43.52 -48.51 30.01
N GLY A 121 42.34 -47.95 30.40
CA GLY A 121 41.86 -46.69 29.90
C GLY A 121 40.86 -46.06 30.87
N ARG A 122 40.89 -44.73 30.97
CA ARG A 122 39.94 -43.91 31.72
C ARG A 122 39.41 -42.83 30.86
N THR A 123 38.10 -42.75 30.75
CA THR A 123 37.41 -41.73 29.91
C THR A 123 36.03 -41.40 30.48
N GLY A 124 35.30 -40.51 29.84
CA GLY A 124 33.97 -40.07 30.25
C GLY A 124 33.74 -38.63 29.78
N ASP A 125 32.51 -38.11 29.85
CA ASP A 125 32.20 -36.74 29.50
C ASP A 125 32.48 -35.77 30.66
N ALA A 126 32.67 -36.27 31.88
CA ALA A 126 33.21 -35.52 33.02
C ALA A 126 34.72 -35.26 32.88
N LEU A 127 35.40 -35.84 31.90
CA LEU A 127 36.81 -35.66 31.61
C LEU A 127 36.99 -34.87 30.29
N PRO A 128 38.12 -34.14 30.13
CA PRO A 128 38.44 -33.48 28.87
C PRO A 128 38.45 -34.48 27.69
N PHE A 129 38.03 -34.06 26.51
CA PHE A 129 38.02 -34.90 25.30
C PHE A 129 39.38 -35.56 24.97
N SER A 130 40.46 -34.82 25.34
CA SER A 130 41.82 -35.31 25.19
C SER A 130 42.14 -36.58 26.03
N ALA A 131 41.32 -36.90 27.04
CA ALA A 131 41.48 -38.11 27.84
C ALA A 131 41.07 -39.38 27.09
N ARG A 132 40.42 -39.28 25.92
CA ARG A 132 40.03 -40.41 25.08
C ARG A 132 41.25 -40.98 24.37
N GLU A 133 41.46 -42.27 24.45
CA GLU A 133 42.54 -42.96 23.73
C GLU A 133 42.41 -42.76 22.22
N ILE A 134 41.19 -42.96 21.70
CA ILE A 134 40.84 -42.70 20.33
C ILE A 134 39.88 -41.52 20.32
N ARG A 135 40.24 -40.44 19.62
CA ARG A 135 39.45 -39.20 19.55
C ARG A 135 38.24 -39.41 18.64
N GLN A 136 37.17 -39.93 19.20
CA GLN A 136 35.88 -40.20 18.55
C GLN A 136 34.74 -39.81 19.49
N ASN A 137 33.55 -39.60 18.92
CA ASN A 137 32.35 -39.29 19.68
C ASN A 137 31.98 -40.34 20.70
N ASN A 138 32.07 -41.63 20.31
CA ASN A 138 31.88 -42.77 21.18
C ASN A 138 33.19 -43.13 21.90
N TYR A 139 33.06 -43.83 22.96
CA TYR A 139 34.22 -44.36 23.70
C TYR A 139 34.79 -45.59 23.01
N LEU A 140 36.04 -45.52 22.56
CA LEU A 140 36.75 -46.59 21.89
C LEU A 140 38.06 -46.91 22.66
N PHE A 141 38.23 -48.20 22.86
CA PHE A 141 39.47 -48.77 23.46
C PHE A 141 40.09 -49.81 22.53
N LYS A 142 41.42 -49.80 22.46
CA LYS A 142 42.13 -50.85 21.77
C LYS A 142 42.35 -52.01 22.69
N ILE A 143 42.04 -53.24 22.23
CA ILE A 143 42.33 -54.46 22.94
C ILE A 143 43.12 -55.39 22.01
N ASP A 144 44.33 -55.72 22.39
CA ASP A 144 45.16 -56.66 21.63
C ASP A 144 44.96 -58.05 22.13
N PHE A 145 44.80 -59.01 21.21
CA PHE A 145 44.68 -60.43 21.49
C PHE A 145 45.80 -61.17 20.80
N THR A 146 46.28 -62.17 21.48
CA THR A 146 47.13 -63.21 20.89
C THR A 146 46.28 -64.42 20.47
N PRO A 147 46.65 -65.14 19.40
CA PRO A 147 45.88 -66.33 18.96
C PRO A 147 45.67 -67.40 20.10
N GLY A 148 44.40 -67.76 20.32
CA GLY A 148 43.98 -68.64 21.39
C GLY A 148 43.84 -68.01 22.75
N GLU A 149 43.98 -66.69 22.86
CA GLU A 149 43.92 -66.05 24.17
C GLU A 149 42.46 -65.78 24.58
N ALA A 150 42.18 -66.14 25.85
CA ALA A 150 40.95 -65.74 26.50
C ALA A 150 41.21 -64.53 27.45
N LYS A 151 40.50 -63.46 27.28
CA LYS A 151 40.59 -62.27 28.16
C LYS A 151 39.26 -61.96 28.80
N THR A 152 39.29 -61.77 30.11
CA THR A 152 38.18 -61.22 30.84
C THR A 152 38.37 -59.67 30.89
N VAL A 153 37.41 -58.94 30.42
CA VAL A 153 37.41 -57.48 30.41
C VAL A 153 36.44 -56.92 31.45
N TYR A 154 36.89 -56.02 32.29
CA TYR A 154 36.02 -55.31 33.24
C TYR A 154 35.89 -53.88 32.83
N LEU A 155 34.60 -53.32 32.86
CA LEU A 155 34.30 -51.96 32.70
C LEU A 155 33.60 -51.45 33.94
N ARG A 156 34.07 -50.34 34.52
CA ARG A 156 33.40 -49.62 35.59
C ARG A 156 32.71 -48.39 35.01
N LEU A 157 31.39 -48.36 35.18
CA LEU A 157 30.54 -47.27 34.70
C LEU A 157 29.96 -46.52 35.88
N GLN A 158 30.03 -45.19 35.80
CA GLN A 158 29.43 -44.30 36.79
C GLN A 158 28.93 -43.06 36.11
N SER A 159 27.68 -42.67 36.38
CA SER A 159 27.11 -41.45 35.83
C SER A 159 26.05 -40.89 36.74
N GLU A 160 25.99 -39.57 36.83
CA GLU A 160 24.85 -38.83 37.41
C GLU A 160 23.64 -38.81 36.47
N GLY A 161 23.87 -39.07 35.18
CA GLY A 161 22.86 -39.13 34.13
C GLY A 161 22.24 -40.55 34.01
N SER A 162 21.72 -40.85 32.82
CA SER A 162 21.25 -42.18 32.48
C SER A 162 22.46 -43.09 32.16
N ILE A 163 22.46 -44.32 32.71
CA ILE A 163 23.50 -45.28 32.44
C ILE A 163 23.02 -46.27 31.37
N GLN A 164 23.65 -46.20 30.21
CA GLN A 164 23.43 -47.13 29.09
C GLN A 164 24.77 -47.63 28.60
N ALA A 165 24.84 -48.91 28.26
CA ALA A 165 26.07 -49.52 27.77
C ALA A 165 25.82 -50.40 26.53
N PRO A 166 25.59 -49.78 25.36
CA PRO A 166 25.64 -50.49 24.08
C PRO A 166 27.10 -50.82 23.75
N LEU A 167 27.52 -52.02 24.11
CA LEU A 167 28.91 -52.48 24.02
C LEU A 167 29.07 -53.37 22.80
N THR A 168 30.04 -53.04 21.94
CA THR A 168 30.32 -53.78 20.70
C THR A 168 31.84 -53.95 20.52
N LEU A 169 32.26 -55.16 20.21
CA LEU A 169 33.63 -55.46 19.79
C LEU A 169 33.69 -55.39 18.25
N TRP A 170 34.61 -54.61 17.71
CA TRP A 170 34.79 -54.44 16.27
C TRP A 170 36.13 -54.91 15.78
N SER A 171 36.17 -55.52 14.58
CA SER A 171 37.43 -55.59 13.86
C SER A 171 37.81 -54.16 13.41
N SER A 172 39.08 -53.81 13.42
CA SER A 172 39.56 -52.49 13.03
C SER A 172 39.09 -52.11 11.62
N THR A 173 39.11 -53.07 10.69
CA THR A 173 38.67 -52.87 9.31
C THR A 173 37.18 -52.61 9.21
N ALA A 174 36.34 -53.44 9.87
CA ALA A 174 34.90 -53.24 9.84
C ALA A 174 34.43 -51.90 10.48
N TYR A 175 35.11 -51.48 11.55
CA TYR A 175 34.86 -50.17 12.15
C TYR A 175 35.14 -49.04 11.17
N LEU A 176 36.30 -49.07 10.49
CA LEU A 176 36.64 -48.05 9.49
C LEU A 176 35.69 -48.04 8.30
N GLU A 177 35.22 -49.22 7.85
CA GLU A 177 34.24 -49.33 6.76
C GLU A 177 32.87 -48.77 7.14
N GLN A 178 32.47 -48.86 8.41
CA GLN A 178 31.14 -48.37 8.86
C GLN A 178 31.12 -46.89 9.19
N GLN A 179 32.26 -46.28 9.56
CA GLN A 179 32.37 -44.91 9.96
C GLN A 179 31.84 -43.89 8.90
N PRO A 180 32.17 -44.05 7.59
CA PRO A 180 31.67 -43.11 6.59
C PRO A 180 30.14 -43.05 6.53
N LEU A 181 29.46 -44.19 6.64
CA LEU A 181 28.00 -44.24 6.62
C LEU A 181 27.40 -43.48 7.81
N ARG A 182 27.94 -43.65 9.02
CA ARG A 182 27.51 -42.91 10.20
C ARG A 182 27.70 -41.41 10.03
N LEU A 183 28.87 -40.99 9.53
CA LEU A 183 29.19 -39.58 9.29
C LEU A 183 28.29 -38.97 8.22
N TYR A 184 28.03 -39.67 7.12
CA TYR A 184 27.16 -39.17 6.06
C TYR A 184 25.72 -38.99 6.54
N VAL A 185 25.19 -39.93 7.32
CA VAL A 185 23.80 -39.80 7.81
C VAL A 185 23.67 -38.68 8.85
N LEU A 186 24.58 -38.60 9.82
CA LEU A 186 24.57 -37.52 10.79
C LEU A 186 24.81 -36.18 10.09
N GLY A 187 25.74 -36.14 9.13
CA GLY A 187 26.00 -34.95 8.32
C GLY A 187 24.77 -34.52 7.52
N LEU A 188 24.01 -35.46 6.94
CA LEU A 188 22.75 -35.14 6.24
C LEU A 188 21.70 -34.61 7.22
N ILE A 189 21.51 -35.24 8.37
CA ILE A 189 20.54 -34.79 9.39
C ILE A 189 20.89 -33.40 9.87
N TYR A 190 22.14 -33.16 10.28
CA TYR A 190 22.57 -31.85 10.74
C TYR A 190 22.58 -30.79 9.60
N GLY A 191 22.87 -31.22 8.36
CA GLY A 191 22.78 -30.38 7.17
C GLY A 191 21.35 -29.93 6.92
N VAL A 192 20.35 -30.82 7.09
CA VAL A 192 18.92 -30.42 7.00
C VAL A 192 18.57 -29.44 8.10
N LEU A 193 18.96 -29.69 9.36
CA LEU A 193 18.69 -28.77 10.46
C LEU A 193 19.32 -27.38 10.24
N LEU A 194 20.58 -27.36 9.82
CA LEU A 194 21.29 -26.09 9.52
C LEU A 194 20.67 -25.37 8.30
N GLY A 195 20.38 -26.11 7.24
CA GLY A 195 19.73 -25.55 6.04
C GLY A 195 18.39 -24.95 6.36
N MET A 196 17.57 -25.62 7.20
CA MET A 196 16.27 -25.09 7.63
C MET A 196 16.41 -23.91 8.58
N LEU A 197 17.43 -23.90 9.43
CA LEU A 197 17.74 -22.73 10.28
C LEU A 197 18.07 -21.52 9.43
N VAL A 198 18.98 -21.66 8.46
CA VAL A 198 19.37 -20.59 7.54
C VAL A 198 18.17 -20.15 6.68
N TYR A 199 17.40 -21.09 6.14
CA TYR A 199 16.18 -20.79 5.37
C TYR A 199 15.17 -19.96 6.17
N ASN A 200 14.87 -20.37 7.40
CA ASN A 200 13.93 -19.63 8.26
C ASN A 200 14.50 -18.27 8.70
N LEU A 201 15.84 -18.14 8.83
CA LEU A 201 16.48 -16.86 9.11
C LEU A 201 16.27 -15.87 7.95
N PHE A 202 16.48 -16.30 6.71
CA PHE A 202 16.20 -15.44 5.54
C PHE A 202 14.73 -15.04 5.45
N ILE A 203 13.82 -15.97 5.73
CA ILE A 203 12.39 -15.65 5.77
C ILE A 203 12.10 -14.64 6.88
N TYR A 204 12.67 -14.83 8.08
CA TYR A 204 12.49 -13.87 9.18
C TYR A 204 12.99 -12.47 8.81
N LEU A 205 14.14 -12.34 8.17
CA LEU A 205 14.67 -11.05 7.73
C LEU A 205 13.77 -10.37 6.70
N SER A 206 13.08 -11.16 5.86
CA SER A 206 12.13 -10.66 4.85
C SER A 206 10.77 -10.30 5.44
N VAL A 207 10.18 -11.20 6.25
CA VAL A 207 8.78 -11.09 6.72
C VAL A 207 8.68 -10.40 8.08
N ARG A 208 9.74 -10.53 8.93
CA ARG A 208 9.83 -9.99 10.30
C ARG A 208 8.71 -10.48 11.25
N ASP A 209 8.10 -11.64 10.97
CA ASP A 209 7.16 -12.28 11.91
C ASP A 209 7.93 -12.99 13.02
N THR A 210 7.63 -12.67 14.26
CA THR A 210 8.27 -13.21 15.47
C THR A 210 8.14 -14.74 15.59
N SER A 211 7.17 -15.37 14.94
CA SER A 211 7.03 -16.84 14.92
C SER A 211 8.26 -17.50 14.34
N TYR A 212 8.85 -16.91 13.27
CA TYR A 212 10.09 -17.43 12.67
C TYR A 212 11.29 -17.29 13.60
N LEU A 213 11.37 -16.21 14.35
CA LEU A 213 12.45 -16.00 15.32
C LEU A 213 12.41 -17.06 16.41
N TYR A 214 11.23 -17.34 16.99
CA TYR A 214 11.08 -18.40 17.98
C TYR A 214 11.42 -19.77 17.41
N TYR A 215 11.04 -20.00 16.16
CA TYR A 215 11.33 -21.27 15.48
C TYR A 215 12.83 -21.45 15.21
N ILE A 216 13.54 -20.41 14.80
CA ILE A 216 15.00 -20.42 14.62
C ILE A 216 15.70 -20.80 15.93
N PHE A 217 15.31 -20.18 17.04
CA PHE A 217 15.90 -20.51 18.35
C PHE A 217 15.53 -21.92 18.81
N TYR A 218 14.33 -22.41 18.49
CA TYR A 218 13.94 -23.79 18.73
C TYR A 218 14.84 -24.77 17.96
N ILE A 219 14.99 -24.60 16.63
CA ILE A 219 15.84 -25.45 15.79
C ILE A 219 17.30 -25.41 16.27
N ALA A 220 17.83 -24.24 16.57
CA ALA A 220 19.19 -24.07 17.05
C ALA A 220 19.41 -24.81 18.39
N SER A 221 18.51 -24.59 19.36
CA SER A 221 18.60 -25.25 20.68
C SER A 221 18.47 -26.75 20.55
N PHE A 222 17.50 -27.23 19.76
CA PHE A 222 17.28 -28.64 19.56
C PHE A 222 18.41 -29.32 18.77
N GLY A 223 18.93 -28.66 17.73
CA GLY A 223 20.08 -29.16 16.97
C GLY A 223 21.35 -29.26 17.82
N MET A 224 21.63 -28.23 18.62
CA MET A 224 22.76 -28.24 19.58
C MET A 224 22.57 -29.32 20.66
N TYR A 225 21.35 -29.54 21.15
CA TYR A 225 21.03 -30.64 22.04
C TYR A 225 21.39 -31.98 21.39
N GLN A 226 21.00 -32.22 20.14
CA GLN A 226 21.34 -33.47 19.45
C GLN A 226 22.86 -33.68 19.27
N LEU A 227 23.59 -32.60 18.93
CA LEU A 227 25.05 -32.62 18.84
C LEU A 227 25.68 -32.94 20.20
N SER A 228 25.11 -32.43 21.30
CA SER A 228 25.60 -32.71 22.66
C SER A 228 25.41 -34.19 23.04
N VAL A 229 24.20 -34.71 22.84
CA VAL A 229 23.90 -36.12 23.16
C VAL A 229 24.69 -37.11 22.30
N ASN A 230 24.96 -36.79 21.04
CA ASN A 230 25.76 -37.62 20.14
C ASN A 230 27.28 -37.43 20.33
N GLY A 231 27.71 -36.59 21.29
CA GLY A 231 29.11 -36.35 21.61
C GLY A 231 29.88 -35.48 20.64
N ALA A 232 29.26 -35.07 19.52
CA ALA A 232 29.90 -34.18 18.54
C ALA A 232 30.15 -32.76 19.10
N ALA A 233 29.28 -32.29 19.96
CA ALA A 233 29.47 -31.00 20.59
C ALA A 233 30.68 -30.95 21.51
N VAL A 234 30.95 -32.02 22.23
CA VAL A 234 32.13 -32.15 23.08
C VAL A 234 33.40 -32.20 22.22
N GLU A 235 33.36 -32.86 21.07
CA GLU A 235 34.49 -32.97 20.15
C GLU A 235 34.87 -31.62 19.52
N TYR A 236 33.90 -30.87 19.03
CA TYR A 236 34.15 -29.70 18.18
C TYR A 236 33.98 -28.35 18.87
N PHE A 237 33.04 -28.21 19.84
CA PHE A 237 32.69 -26.90 20.40
C PHE A 237 33.29 -26.68 21.80
N TRP A 238 33.35 -27.70 22.68
CA TRP A 238 33.86 -27.53 24.05
C TRP A 238 34.71 -28.69 24.56
N PRO A 239 35.78 -29.08 23.82
CA PRO A 239 36.61 -30.27 24.14
C PRO A 239 37.30 -30.16 25.50
N ASN A 240 37.55 -28.97 26.01
CA ASN A 240 38.29 -28.74 27.25
C ASN A 240 37.39 -28.20 28.39
N ASN A 241 36.06 -28.26 28.24
CA ASN A 241 35.14 -27.76 29.26
C ASN A 241 34.10 -28.85 29.64
N PRO A 242 34.47 -29.82 30.47
CA PRO A 242 33.57 -30.88 30.88
C PRO A 242 32.34 -30.38 31.66
N TRP A 243 32.52 -29.33 32.45
CA TRP A 243 31.41 -28.74 33.18
C TRP A 243 30.27 -28.27 32.24
N TRP A 244 30.66 -27.53 31.17
CA TRP A 244 29.66 -27.10 30.18
C TRP A 244 29.14 -28.30 29.36
N ALA A 245 29.94 -29.29 29.07
CA ALA A 245 29.49 -30.50 28.37
C ALA A 245 28.27 -31.15 29.07
N ASN A 246 28.32 -31.26 30.39
CA ASN A 246 27.22 -31.80 31.21
C ASN A 246 26.06 -30.78 31.35
N ALA A 247 26.34 -29.51 31.63
CA ALA A 247 25.31 -28.47 31.80
C ALA A 247 24.54 -28.17 30.49
N ALA A 248 25.20 -28.30 29.31
CA ALA A 248 24.63 -27.97 28.02
C ALA A 248 23.40 -28.81 27.67
N THR A 249 23.39 -30.09 27.96
CA THR A 249 22.26 -30.97 27.62
C THR A 249 20.95 -30.55 28.27
N PRO A 250 20.82 -30.42 29.59
CA PRO A 250 19.59 -29.95 30.23
C PRO A 250 19.29 -28.49 29.90
N PHE A 251 20.32 -27.63 29.71
CA PHE A 251 20.15 -26.26 29.28
C PHE A 251 19.46 -26.16 27.91
N LEU A 252 19.94 -26.96 26.94
CA LEU A 252 19.43 -26.94 25.57
C LEU A 252 18.02 -27.54 25.46
N ILE A 253 17.71 -28.56 26.30
CA ILE A 253 16.34 -29.08 26.42
C ILE A 253 15.41 -28.00 26.95
N GLY A 254 15.82 -27.25 28.01
CA GLY A 254 15.06 -26.13 28.56
C GLY A 254 14.83 -25.03 27.53
N ALA A 255 15.87 -24.68 26.77
CA ALA A 255 15.79 -23.68 25.70
C ALA A 255 14.86 -24.14 24.56
N ALA A 256 14.95 -25.39 24.14
CA ALA A 256 14.06 -25.96 23.12
C ALA A 256 12.58 -25.94 23.59
N ALA A 257 12.32 -26.33 24.86
CA ALA A 257 10.96 -26.23 25.42
C ALA A 257 10.44 -24.80 25.52
N LEU A 258 11.30 -23.85 25.89
CA LEU A 258 10.96 -22.43 25.97
C LEU A 258 10.60 -21.89 24.57
N PHE A 259 11.53 -21.96 23.63
CA PHE A 259 11.34 -21.39 22.30
C PHE A 259 10.29 -22.15 21.49
N GLY A 260 10.21 -23.50 21.64
CA GLY A 260 9.17 -24.32 21.03
C GLY A 260 7.77 -23.97 21.55
N SER A 261 7.61 -23.68 22.84
CA SER A 261 6.33 -23.22 23.42
C SER A 261 5.95 -21.83 22.92
N LEU A 262 6.90 -20.89 22.81
CA LEU A 262 6.67 -19.57 22.22
C LEU A 262 6.28 -19.68 20.74
N PHE A 263 6.97 -20.54 19.99
CA PHE A 263 6.66 -20.84 18.61
C PHE A 263 5.25 -21.40 18.45
N ALA A 264 4.91 -22.46 19.17
CA ALA A 264 3.59 -23.08 19.11
C ALA A 264 2.47 -22.10 19.48
N ARG A 265 2.69 -21.27 20.51
CA ARG A 265 1.77 -20.22 20.91
C ARG A 265 1.53 -19.20 19.80
N SER A 266 2.60 -18.73 19.14
CA SER A 266 2.54 -17.74 18.06
C SER A 266 1.99 -18.36 16.76
N PHE A 267 2.44 -19.54 16.39
CA PHE A 267 2.05 -20.20 15.15
C PHE A 267 0.59 -20.66 15.17
N LEU A 268 0.13 -21.28 16.26
CA LEU A 268 -1.24 -21.79 16.42
C LEU A 268 -2.23 -20.73 16.93
N HIS A 269 -1.79 -19.48 17.14
CA HIS A 269 -2.62 -18.39 17.68
C HIS A 269 -3.46 -18.81 18.91
N THR A 270 -2.84 -19.59 19.83
CA THR A 270 -3.55 -20.18 20.98
C THR A 270 -4.21 -19.15 21.90
N ALA A 271 -3.68 -17.93 21.95
CA ALA A 271 -4.25 -16.83 22.71
C ALA A 271 -5.68 -16.47 22.28
N GLN A 272 -6.01 -16.65 20.99
CA GLN A 272 -7.32 -16.35 20.42
C GLN A 272 -8.31 -17.51 20.56
N HIS A 273 -7.81 -18.76 20.55
CA HIS A 273 -8.65 -19.95 20.43
C HIS A 273 -8.83 -20.73 21.75
N SER A 274 -7.86 -20.68 22.68
CA SER A 274 -7.92 -21.45 23.92
C SER A 274 -7.10 -20.81 25.05
N ARG A 275 -7.77 -20.15 25.98
CA ARG A 275 -7.11 -19.49 27.13
C ARG A 275 -6.32 -20.46 28.02
N TRP A 276 -6.80 -21.70 28.21
CA TRP A 276 -6.13 -22.66 29.08
C TRP A 276 -4.86 -23.24 28.42
N ILE A 277 -4.89 -23.55 27.12
CA ILE A 277 -3.69 -23.99 26.38
C ILE A 277 -2.65 -22.87 26.36
N ASN A 278 -3.08 -21.64 26.12
CA ASN A 278 -2.19 -20.49 26.13
C ASN A 278 -1.50 -20.31 27.51
N ARG A 279 -2.23 -20.51 28.62
CA ARG A 279 -1.66 -20.46 29.96
C ARG A 279 -0.68 -21.61 30.20
N LEU A 280 -1.02 -22.81 29.73
CA LEU A 280 -0.15 -23.98 29.85
C LEU A 280 1.15 -23.81 29.06
N LEU A 281 1.09 -23.29 27.83
CA LEU A 281 2.29 -22.97 27.05
C LEU A 281 3.15 -21.89 27.73
N LEU A 282 2.53 -20.87 28.34
CA LEU A 282 3.27 -19.86 29.11
C LEU A 282 3.92 -20.45 30.37
N ALA A 283 3.25 -21.40 31.03
CA ALA A 283 3.86 -22.14 32.15
C ALA A 283 5.07 -22.96 31.67
N LEU A 284 4.99 -23.61 30.51
CA LEU A 284 6.13 -24.33 29.90
C LEU A 284 7.29 -23.40 29.54
N VAL A 285 7.01 -22.18 29.05
CA VAL A 285 8.04 -21.14 28.83
C VAL A 285 8.75 -20.81 30.16
N ALA A 286 7.99 -20.59 31.25
CA ALA A 286 8.57 -20.32 32.56
C ALA A 286 9.37 -21.52 33.11
N CYS A 287 8.84 -22.75 32.97
CA CYS A 287 9.53 -23.96 33.37
C CYS A 287 10.82 -24.16 32.55
N GLY A 288 10.80 -23.90 31.24
CA GLY A 288 11.99 -23.94 30.36
C GLY A 288 13.08 -22.99 30.85
N ALA A 289 12.71 -21.76 31.16
CA ALA A 289 13.65 -20.77 31.70
C ALA A 289 14.22 -21.21 33.08
N VAL A 290 13.38 -21.78 33.94
CA VAL A 290 13.83 -22.32 35.23
C VAL A 290 14.80 -23.47 35.04
N VAL A 291 14.52 -24.43 34.14
CA VAL A 291 15.43 -25.55 33.84
C VAL A 291 16.76 -25.03 33.29
N MET A 292 16.75 -24.05 32.40
CA MET A 292 17.98 -23.41 31.90
C MET A 292 18.80 -22.80 33.03
N LEU A 293 18.17 -22.10 33.97
CA LEU A 293 18.86 -21.53 35.13
C LEU A 293 19.40 -22.61 36.07
N LEU A 294 18.60 -23.63 36.38
CA LEU A 294 18.99 -24.74 37.25
C LEU A 294 20.13 -25.55 36.66
N SER A 295 20.22 -25.74 35.34
CA SER A 295 21.32 -26.44 34.68
C SER A 295 22.69 -25.79 34.91
N LEU A 296 22.70 -24.47 35.22
CA LEU A 296 23.93 -23.71 35.52
C LEU A 296 24.28 -23.69 37.02
N MET A 297 23.30 -23.94 37.91
CA MET A 297 23.45 -23.70 39.34
C MET A 297 23.36 -24.97 40.20
N THR A 298 22.82 -26.07 39.66
CA THR A 298 22.57 -27.29 40.44
C THR A 298 23.38 -28.49 39.93
N SER A 299 23.25 -29.65 40.63
CA SER A 299 23.82 -30.89 40.15
C SER A 299 23.21 -31.31 38.80
N TYR A 300 24.06 -31.87 37.94
CA TYR A 300 23.68 -32.37 36.60
C TYR A 300 22.47 -33.33 36.66
N ALA A 301 22.48 -34.26 37.63
CA ALA A 301 21.43 -35.27 37.82
C ALA A 301 20.03 -34.64 38.01
N LEU A 302 19.94 -33.62 38.85
CA LEU A 302 18.66 -32.93 39.11
C LEU A 302 18.21 -32.15 37.88
N ALA A 303 19.09 -31.36 37.28
CA ALA A 303 18.79 -30.58 36.09
C ALA A 303 18.33 -31.48 34.92
N LEU A 304 19.00 -32.58 34.67
CA LEU A 304 18.68 -33.54 33.62
C LEU A 304 17.33 -34.23 33.84
N ARG A 305 17.00 -34.62 35.06
CA ARG A 305 15.69 -35.24 35.39
C ARG A 305 14.54 -34.27 35.18
N LEU A 306 14.71 -33.02 35.60
CA LEU A 306 13.72 -31.96 35.40
C LEU A 306 13.56 -31.63 33.92
N ALA A 307 14.68 -31.56 33.18
CA ALA A 307 14.67 -31.28 31.74
C ALA A 307 13.94 -32.41 30.98
N THR A 308 14.20 -33.67 31.32
CA THR A 308 13.54 -34.83 30.70
C THR A 308 12.05 -34.87 31.00
N GLY A 309 11.63 -34.59 32.24
CA GLY A 309 10.23 -34.44 32.58
C GLY A 309 9.55 -33.28 31.84
N LEU A 310 10.23 -32.15 31.76
CA LEU A 310 9.76 -30.99 30.98
C LEU A 310 9.60 -31.36 29.50
N ALA A 311 10.56 -32.00 28.87
CA ALA A 311 10.50 -32.43 27.47
C ALA A 311 9.28 -33.33 27.20
N LEU A 312 8.95 -34.27 28.09
CA LEU A 312 7.77 -35.11 27.96
C LEU A 312 6.47 -34.29 27.99
N VAL A 313 6.33 -33.43 29.03
CA VAL A 313 5.13 -32.54 29.17
C VAL A 313 5.02 -31.57 28.01
N PHE A 314 6.12 -31.00 27.58
CA PHE A 314 6.19 -30.10 26.41
C PHE A 314 5.67 -30.80 25.15
N THR A 315 6.19 -31.98 24.84
CA THR A 315 5.85 -32.75 23.65
C THR A 315 4.35 -33.09 23.60
N VAL A 316 3.80 -33.60 24.72
CA VAL A 316 2.36 -33.90 24.83
C VAL A 316 1.50 -32.64 24.71
N THR A 317 1.90 -31.59 25.41
CA THR A 317 1.14 -30.31 25.41
C THR A 317 1.07 -29.69 24.03
N ILE A 318 2.17 -29.67 23.27
CA ILE A 318 2.19 -29.14 21.91
C ILE A 318 1.30 -29.95 20.98
N PHE A 319 1.35 -31.30 21.09
CA PHE A 319 0.51 -32.17 20.29
C PHE A 319 -0.99 -31.90 20.57
N VAL A 320 -1.38 -31.81 21.84
CA VAL A 320 -2.76 -31.46 22.24
C VAL A 320 -3.15 -30.06 21.76
N ALA A 321 -2.23 -29.11 21.83
CA ALA A 321 -2.47 -27.73 21.33
C ALA A 321 -2.73 -27.72 19.82
N ALA A 322 -1.96 -28.52 19.06
CA ALA A 322 -2.15 -28.63 17.61
C ALA A 322 -3.50 -29.25 17.24
N ILE A 323 -3.88 -30.35 17.93
CA ILE A 323 -5.19 -30.99 17.73
C ILE A 323 -6.32 -30.02 18.04
N LYS A 324 -6.24 -29.29 19.17
CA LYS A 324 -7.27 -28.29 19.53
C LYS A 324 -7.36 -27.17 18.52
N ALA A 325 -6.23 -26.64 18.02
CA ALA A 325 -6.21 -25.61 16.99
C ALA A 325 -6.86 -26.11 15.68
N TRP A 326 -6.64 -27.37 15.32
CA TRP A 326 -7.30 -27.99 14.17
C TRP A 326 -8.82 -28.07 14.34
N TYR A 327 -9.30 -28.53 15.50
CA TYR A 327 -10.76 -28.54 15.82
C TYR A 327 -11.38 -27.12 15.83
N CYS A 328 -10.59 -26.09 16.11
CA CYS A 328 -11.02 -24.69 16.01
C CYS A 328 -10.97 -24.13 14.57
N GLY A 329 -10.74 -24.98 13.55
CA GLY A 329 -10.81 -24.59 12.14
C GLY A 329 -9.50 -24.03 11.54
N GLN A 330 -8.39 -24.09 12.27
CA GLN A 330 -7.09 -23.64 11.74
C GLN A 330 -6.51 -24.68 10.76
N ARG A 331 -6.58 -24.41 9.47
CA ARG A 331 -6.07 -25.30 8.42
C ARG A 331 -4.58 -25.59 8.56
N VAL A 332 -3.79 -24.62 9.01
CA VAL A 332 -2.33 -24.74 9.17
C VAL A 332 -1.94 -25.75 10.26
N ALA A 333 -2.80 -25.98 11.27
CA ALA A 333 -2.56 -26.93 12.35
C ALA A 333 -2.39 -28.38 11.86
N ARG A 334 -2.94 -28.76 10.70
CA ARG A 334 -2.76 -30.11 10.10
C ARG A 334 -1.30 -30.43 9.81
N TYR A 335 -0.55 -29.48 9.25
CA TYR A 335 0.87 -29.66 8.97
C TYR A 335 1.67 -29.81 10.25
N PHE A 336 1.30 -29.04 11.26
CA PHE A 336 1.90 -29.12 12.58
C PHE A 336 1.67 -30.51 13.22
N ILE A 337 0.46 -31.08 13.14
CA ILE A 337 0.16 -32.41 13.65
C ILE A 337 1.00 -33.48 12.93
N ILE A 338 1.09 -33.39 11.58
CA ILE A 338 1.88 -34.36 10.78
C ILE A 338 3.37 -34.30 11.18
N ALA A 339 3.92 -33.08 11.29
CA ALA A 339 5.31 -32.86 11.67
C ALA A 339 5.62 -33.44 13.06
N TRP A 340 4.81 -33.10 14.06
CA TRP A 340 4.96 -33.63 15.41
C TRP A 340 4.68 -35.12 15.52
N SER A 341 3.80 -35.67 14.69
CA SER A 341 3.61 -37.15 14.64
C SER A 341 4.87 -37.88 14.17
N ALA A 342 5.59 -37.34 13.18
CA ALA A 342 6.85 -37.89 12.70
C ALA A 342 7.92 -37.85 13.80
N PHE A 343 8.04 -36.77 14.54
CA PHE A 343 8.93 -36.60 15.67
C PHE A 343 8.61 -37.61 16.81
N LEU A 344 7.32 -37.69 17.20
CA LEU A 344 6.85 -38.63 18.21
C LEU A 344 7.10 -40.08 17.82
N LEU A 345 6.81 -40.45 16.58
CA LEU A 345 7.06 -41.82 16.08
C LEU A 345 8.54 -42.16 16.16
N GLY A 346 9.43 -41.25 15.75
CA GLY A 346 10.86 -41.40 15.87
C GLY A 346 11.31 -41.62 17.34
N GLY A 347 10.75 -40.84 18.26
CA GLY A 347 11.00 -40.95 19.68
C GLY A 347 10.52 -42.28 20.27
N VAL A 348 9.32 -42.74 19.91
CA VAL A 348 8.78 -44.04 20.34
C VAL A 348 9.64 -45.21 19.84
N VAL A 349 10.01 -45.21 18.54
CA VAL A 349 10.88 -46.23 17.95
C VAL A 349 12.22 -46.30 18.68
N ASN A 350 12.85 -45.15 18.92
CA ASN A 350 14.11 -45.08 19.65
C ASN A 350 13.96 -45.57 21.10
N THR A 351 12.87 -45.17 21.78
CA THR A 351 12.60 -45.64 23.14
C THR A 351 12.40 -47.15 23.22
N LEU A 352 11.64 -47.75 22.29
CA LEU A 352 11.43 -49.20 22.22
C LEU A 352 12.73 -49.94 21.92
N MET A 353 13.63 -49.38 21.11
CA MET A 353 14.95 -49.92 20.85
C MET A 353 15.81 -49.91 22.13
N VAL A 354 15.84 -48.78 22.86
CA VAL A 354 16.59 -48.64 24.12
C VAL A 354 16.06 -49.60 25.20
N LEU A 355 14.75 -49.85 25.24
CA LEU A 355 14.13 -50.80 26.15
C LEU A 355 14.36 -52.29 25.73
N GLY A 356 14.96 -52.51 24.54
CA GLY A 356 15.27 -53.86 24.04
C GLY A 356 14.09 -54.55 23.35
N TYR A 357 12.99 -53.85 23.03
CA TYR A 357 11.87 -54.44 22.28
C TYR A 357 12.09 -54.41 20.76
N LEU A 358 12.93 -53.51 20.27
CA LEU A 358 13.33 -53.42 18.86
C LEU A 358 14.83 -53.68 18.72
N PRO A 359 15.26 -54.27 17.58
CA PRO A 359 16.68 -54.55 17.35
C PRO A 359 17.46 -53.22 17.21
N ASN A 360 18.69 -53.20 17.67
CA ASN A 360 19.60 -52.10 17.52
C ASN A 360 20.19 -52.08 16.09
N VAL A 361 19.39 -51.59 15.13
CA VAL A 361 19.79 -51.40 13.74
C VAL A 361 19.86 -49.90 13.43
N PHE A 362 20.48 -49.57 12.31
CA PHE A 362 20.68 -48.20 11.88
C PHE A 362 19.40 -47.36 11.95
N LEU A 363 18.28 -47.83 11.42
CA LEU A 363 17.01 -47.09 11.37
C LEU A 363 16.43 -46.84 12.76
N THR A 364 16.48 -47.80 13.67
CA THR A 364 15.95 -47.63 15.04
C THR A 364 16.85 -46.76 15.90
N MET A 365 18.17 -46.83 15.70
CA MET A 365 19.15 -46.00 16.42
C MET A 365 19.02 -44.51 16.10
N TYR A 366 18.78 -44.18 14.82
CA TYR A 366 18.65 -42.80 14.38
C TYR A 366 17.19 -42.34 14.18
N ALA A 367 16.21 -43.16 14.59
CA ALA A 367 14.78 -42.87 14.37
C ALA A 367 14.34 -41.48 14.93
N SER A 368 14.83 -41.12 16.11
CA SER A 368 14.54 -39.83 16.75
C SER A 368 15.12 -38.66 15.96
N GLN A 369 16.35 -38.78 15.47
CA GLN A 369 17.02 -37.76 14.66
C GLN A 369 16.37 -37.61 13.28
N ILE A 370 16.01 -38.71 12.64
CA ILE A 370 15.28 -38.70 11.36
C ILE A 370 13.90 -38.06 11.55
N GLY A 371 13.18 -38.45 12.61
CA GLY A 371 11.88 -37.87 12.94
C GLY A 371 11.94 -36.36 13.15
N SER A 372 12.99 -35.89 13.84
CA SER A 372 13.18 -34.45 14.05
C SER A 372 13.56 -33.67 12.77
N ALA A 373 14.37 -34.27 11.90
CA ALA A 373 14.70 -33.65 10.62
C ALA A 373 13.46 -33.52 9.73
N ILE A 374 12.59 -34.53 9.71
CA ILE A 374 11.29 -34.50 9.00
C ILE A 374 10.37 -33.46 9.63
N GLU A 375 10.27 -33.41 10.97
CA GLU A 375 9.50 -32.39 11.69
C GLU A 375 9.91 -30.99 11.30
N VAL A 376 11.21 -30.68 11.37
CA VAL A 376 11.74 -29.37 11.07
C VAL A 376 11.49 -28.99 9.61
N ALA A 377 11.68 -29.90 8.68
CA ALA A 377 11.39 -29.67 7.26
C ALA A 377 9.91 -29.38 7.01
N LEU A 378 9.01 -30.21 7.57
CA LEU A 378 7.56 -30.04 7.43
C LEU A 378 7.04 -28.75 8.08
N LEU A 379 7.56 -28.39 9.25
CA LEU A 379 7.19 -27.12 9.90
C LEU A 379 7.69 -25.90 9.13
N SER A 380 8.86 -25.98 8.52
CA SER A 380 9.38 -24.90 7.65
C SER A 380 8.52 -24.73 6.41
N LEU A 381 8.06 -25.85 5.80
CA LEU A 381 7.09 -25.80 4.70
C LEU A 381 5.74 -25.24 5.13
N ALA A 382 5.25 -25.61 6.33
CA ALA A 382 4.02 -25.07 6.89
C ALA A 382 4.08 -23.56 7.12
N LEU A 383 5.22 -23.06 7.57
CA LEU A 383 5.47 -21.63 7.71
C LEU A 383 5.48 -20.91 6.35
N ALA A 384 6.08 -21.54 5.31
CA ALA A 384 6.05 -20.99 3.95
C ALA A 384 4.63 -20.94 3.36
N ASP A 385 3.83 -21.99 3.55
CA ASP A 385 2.41 -22.05 3.13
C ASP A 385 1.58 -20.96 3.81
N ARG A 386 1.85 -20.69 5.09
CA ARG A 386 1.22 -19.59 5.82
C ARG A 386 1.50 -18.21 5.19
N ILE A 387 2.72 -17.99 4.69
CA ILE A 387 3.06 -16.73 3.98
C ILE A 387 2.23 -16.60 2.71
N ASN A 388 2.13 -17.68 1.94
CA ASN A 388 1.35 -17.67 0.70
C ASN A 388 -0.12 -17.38 0.99
N ALA A 389 -0.71 -18.01 2.01
CA ALA A 389 -2.08 -17.74 2.43
C ALA A 389 -2.29 -16.27 2.86
N MET A 390 -1.34 -15.69 3.60
CA MET A 390 -1.40 -14.28 3.99
C MET A 390 -1.29 -13.33 2.78
N ARG A 391 -0.42 -13.66 1.82
CA ARG A 391 -0.28 -12.88 0.57
C ARG A 391 -1.54 -12.94 -0.27
N GLU A 392 -2.16 -14.09 -0.41
CA GLU A 392 -3.43 -14.25 -1.11
C GLU A 392 -4.55 -13.42 -0.45
N GLN A 393 -4.63 -13.46 0.87
CA GLN A 393 -5.60 -12.66 1.62
C GLN A 393 -5.36 -11.16 1.46
N GLN A 394 -4.10 -10.71 1.51
CA GLN A 394 -3.76 -9.31 1.26
C GLN A 394 -4.09 -8.88 -0.18
N ALA A 395 -3.78 -9.73 -1.17
CA ALA A 395 -4.12 -9.46 -2.57
C ALA A 395 -5.64 -9.33 -2.75
N GLN A 396 -6.43 -10.16 -2.08
CA GLN A 396 -7.90 -10.12 -2.14
C GLN A 396 -8.46 -8.85 -1.50
N ILE A 397 -7.94 -8.44 -0.34
CA ILE A 397 -8.32 -7.17 0.32
C ILE A 397 -7.99 -5.96 -0.57
N LEU A 398 -6.82 -5.96 -1.23
CA LEU A 398 -6.44 -4.90 -2.15
C LEU A 398 -7.35 -4.84 -3.38
N LEU A 399 -7.75 -5.99 -3.91
CA LEU A 399 -8.67 -6.09 -5.04
C LEU A 399 -10.05 -5.54 -4.68
N ASP A 400 -10.59 -5.93 -3.53
CA ASP A 400 -11.89 -5.45 -3.02
C ASP A 400 -11.86 -3.94 -2.74
N ALA A 401 -10.76 -3.44 -2.17
CA ALA A 401 -10.56 -2.01 -1.94
C ALA A 401 -10.49 -1.22 -3.26
N SER A 402 -9.79 -1.75 -4.27
CA SER A 402 -9.70 -1.14 -5.60
C SER A 402 -11.07 -1.08 -6.29
N GLN A 403 -11.86 -2.16 -6.23
CA GLN A 403 -13.22 -2.18 -6.79
C GLN A 403 -14.14 -1.19 -6.08
N THR A 404 -14.05 -1.10 -4.75
CA THR A 404 -14.82 -0.13 -3.95
C THR A 404 -14.48 1.31 -4.33
N LEU A 405 -13.20 1.62 -4.50
CA LEU A 405 -12.72 2.93 -4.95
C LEU A 405 -13.24 3.28 -6.35
N GLU A 406 -13.25 2.33 -7.26
CA GLU A 406 -13.75 2.54 -8.61
C GLU A 406 -15.24 2.85 -8.63
N VAL A 407 -16.06 2.10 -7.88
CA VAL A 407 -17.49 2.37 -7.71
C VAL A 407 -17.73 3.76 -7.10
N LEU A 408 -16.97 4.12 -6.07
CA LEU A 408 -17.08 5.42 -5.43
C LEU A 408 -16.71 6.58 -6.38
N ASN A 409 -15.66 6.41 -7.17
CA ASN A 409 -15.24 7.38 -8.19
C ASN A 409 -16.31 7.55 -9.28
N GLN A 410 -16.94 6.46 -9.74
CA GLN A 410 -18.04 6.52 -10.70
C GLN A 410 -19.26 7.25 -10.12
N GLN A 411 -19.61 6.98 -8.86
CA GLN A 411 -20.70 7.69 -8.18
C GLN A 411 -20.41 9.18 -8.02
N LEU A 412 -19.19 9.54 -7.65
CA LEU A 412 -18.76 10.94 -7.52
C LEU A 412 -18.80 11.67 -8.87
N ALA A 413 -18.30 11.03 -9.92
CA ALA A 413 -18.33 11.57 -11.27
C ALA A 413 -19.75 11.79 -11.75
N ARG A 414 -20.66 10.83 -11.48
CA ARG A 414 -22.08 10.94 -11.81
C ARG A 414 -22.76 12.08 -11.03
N SER A 415 -22.49 12.19 -9.74
CA SER A 415 -23.04 13.25 -8.89
C SER A 415 -22.58 14.63 -9.37
N ASN A 416 -21.30 14.77 -9.73
CA ASN A 416 -20.78 16.03 -10.25
C ASN A 416 -21.43 16.41 -11.60
N ARG A 417 -21.60 15.44 -12.52
CA ARG A 417 -22.29 15.67 -13.81
C ARG A 417 -23.72 16.14 -13.61
N LEU A 418 -24.47 15.46 -12.73
CA LEU A 418 -25.87 15.85 -12.43
C LEU A 418 -25.93 17.26 -11.81
N LYS A 419 -25.00 17.60 -10.94
CA LYS A 419 -24.91 18.94 -10.37
C LYS A 419 -24.67 20.01 -11.45
N ASP A 420 -23.74 19.74 -12.38
CA ASP A 420 -23.40 20.66 -13.46
C ASP A 420 -24.57 20.87 -14.44
N GLU A 421 -25.22 19.77 -14.83
CA GLU A 421 -26.39 19.80 -15.70
C GLU A 421 -27.57 20.53 -15.07
N PHE A 422 -27.82 20.30 -13.78
CA PHE A 422 -28.84 21.00 -13.02
C PHE A 422 -28.59 22.52 -12.99
N LEU A 423 -27.35 22.94 -12.72
CA LEU A 423 -27.00 24.37 -12.67
C LEU A 423 -27.11 25.04 -14.04
N ALA A 424 -26.71 24.36 -15.11
CA ALA A 424 -26.85 24.88 -16.47
C ALA A 424 -28.30 25.07 -16.87
N THR A 425 -29.14 24.06 -16.62
CA THR A 425 -30.59 24.08 -16.90
C THR A 425 -31.28 25.19 -16.10
N LEU A 426 -31.03 25.26 -14.78
CA LEU A 426 -31.61 26.29 -13.92
C LEU A 426 -31.29 27.70 -14.43
N THR A 427 -30.05 27.94 -14.86
CA THR A 427 -29.62 29.24 -15.35
C THR A 427 -30.35 29.64 -16.62
N HIS A 428 -30.54 28.66 -17.53
CA HIS A 428 -31.30 28.95 -18.78
C HIS A 428 -32.75 29.25 -18.47
N GLU A 429 -33.39 28.46 -17.60
CA GLU A 429 -34.80 28.62 -17.21
C GLU A 429 -35.05 29.91 -16.40
N LEU A 430 -34.05 30.43 -15.70
CA LEU A 430 -34.15 31.73 -15.02
C LEU A 430 -33.88 32.92 -15.95
N ARG A 431 -32.98 32.77 -16.93
CA ARG A 431 -32.62 33.84 -17.87
C ARG A 431 -33.80 34.24 -18.74
N THR A 432 -34.55 33.28 -19.25
CA THR A 432 -35.65 33.56 -20.19
C THR A 432 -36.75 34.45 -19.61
N PRO A 433 -37.37 34.15 -18.44
CA PRO A 433 -38.38 35.04 -17.86
C PRO A 433 -37.82 36.38 -17.42
N MET A 434 -36.56 36.39 -16.92
CA MET A 434 -35.93 37.66 -16.50
C MET A 434 -35.67 38.60 -17.66
N ASN A 435 -35.26 38.07 -18.83
CA ASN A 435 -35.11 38.88 -20.04
C ASN A 435 -36.47 39.49 -20.47
N GLY A 436 -37.57 38.72 -20.31
CA GLY A 436 -38.90 39.25 -20.56
C GLY A 436 -39.30 40.41 -19.64
N VAL A 437 -38.97 40.26 -18.33
CA VAL A 437 -39.22 41.32 -17.34
C VAL A 437 -38.40 42.58 -17.65
N ILE A 438 -37.09 42.42 -17.91
CA ILE A 438 -36.22 43.57 -18.25
C ILE A 438 -36.69 44.26 -19.51
N GLY A 439 -36.97 43.49 -20.57
CA GLY A 439 -37.46 44.08 -21.84
C GLY A 439 -38.78 44.79 -21.69
N SER A 440 -39.71 44.26 -20.87
CA SER A 440 -40.97 44.94 -20.58
C SER A 440 -40.78 46.27 -19.83
N LEU A 441 -39.87 46.25 -18.84
CA LEU A 441 -39.53 47.45 -18.06
C LEU A 441 -38.79 48.52 -18.91
N GLU A 442 -37.93 48.09 -19.86
CA GLU A 442 -37.30 49.02 -20.84
C GLU A 442 -38.30 49.59 -21.82
N LEU A 443 -39.29 48.81 -22.25
CA LEU A 443 -40.39 49.40 -23.09
C LEU A 443 -41.26 50.39 -22.33
N MET A 444 -41.50 50.19 -21.04
CA MET A 444 -42.20 51.14 -20.19
C MET A 444 -41.49 52.49 -20.09
N GLN A 445 -40.17 52.56 -20.17
CA GLN A 445 -39.40 53.81 -20.21
C GLN A 445 -39.68 54.65 -21.48
N THR A 446 -40.24 54.06 -22.51
CA THR A 446 -40.49 54.71 -23.77
C THR A 446 -41.82 55.43 -23.83
N VAL A 447 -42.68 55.26 -22.81
CA VAL A 447 -43.98 55.84 -22.67
C VAL A 447 -43.88 56.95 -21.60
N PRO A 448 -44.57 58.17 -21.79
CA PRO A 448 -44.61 59.15 -20.72
C PRO A 448 -45.25 58.59 -19.47
N LEU A 449 -44.49 58.43 -18.38
CA LEU A 449 -44.93 57.94 -17.09
C LEU A 449 -45.05 59.16 -16.12
N ASP A 450 -45.96 59.03 -15.16
CA ASP A 450 -46.00 59.83 -13.98
C ASP A 450 -44.74 59.66 -13.14
N ASP A 451 -44.27 60.68 -12.41
CA ASP A 451 -43.02 60.68 -11.68
C ASP A 451 -42.90 59.49 -10.71
N ASP A 452 -43.98 59.08 -9.99
CA ASP A 452 -44.04 57.99 -9.11
C ASP A 452 -43.92 56.63 -9.85
N LEU A 453 -44.62 56.52 -10.99
CA LEU A 453 -44.56 55.33 -11.84
C LEU A 453 -43.17 55.12 -12.48
N ALA A 454 -42.53 56.21 -12.88
CA ALA A 454 -41.16 56.24 -13.40
C ALA A 454 -40.16 55.76 -12.35
N GLN A 455 -40.33 56.19 -11.09
CA GLN A 455 -39.48 55.73 -9.99
C GLN A 455 -39.67 54.22 -9.69
N TYR A 456 -40.93 53.74 -9.68
CA TYR A 456 -41.19 52.31 -9.50
C TYR A 456 -40.66 51.48 -10.65
N GLN A 457 -40.79 51.90 -11.87
CA GLN A 457 -40.26 51.21 -13.04
C GLN A 457 -38.73 51.19 -12.99
N GLN A 458 -38.07 52.31 -12.64
CA GLN A 458 -36.61 52.35 -12.52
C GLN A 458 -36.08 51.41 -11.41
N THR A 459 -36.77 51.35 -10.28
CA THR A 459 -36.45 50.44 -9.18
C THR A 459 -36.61 48.97 -9.58
N ALA A 460 -37.70 48.64 -10.26
CA ALA A 460 -37.98 47.31 -10.76
C ALA A 460 -36.95 46.87 -11.83
N ALA A 461 -36.60 47.77 -12.77
CA ALA A 461 -35.60 47.53 -13.79
C ALA A 461 -34.19 47.35 -13.19
N GLY A 462 -33.87 48.10 -12.13
CA GLY A 462 -32.64 47.93 -11.36
C GLY A 462 -32.57 46.54 -10.73
N SER A 463 -33.60 46.16 -9.99
CA SER A 463 -33.69 44.86 -9.33
C SER A 463 -33.62 43.69 -10.32
N ALA A 464 -34.27 43.76 -11.46
CA ALA A 464 -34.23 42.75 -12.50
C ALA A 464 -32.84 42.61 -13.13
N ARG A 465 -32.12 43.72 -13.36
CA ARG A 465 -30.75 43.72 -13.86
C ARG A 465 -29.78 43.11 -12.83
N ASP A 466 -29.97 43.41 -11.55
CA ASP A 466 -29.16 42.86 -10.48
C ASP A 466 -29.34 41.33 -10.39
N MET A 467 -30.56 40.83 -10.49
CA MET A 467 -30.87 39.41 -10.52
C MET A 467 -30.21 38.69 -11.72
N MET A 468 -30.26 39.37 -12.92
CA MET A 468 -29.57 38.82 -14.10
C MET A 468 -28.04 38.80 -13.95
N ARG A 469 -27.45 39.80 -13.34
CA ARG A 469 -26.02 39.81 -13.01
C ARG A 469 -25.67 38.63 -12.07
N MET A 470 -26.54 38.37 -11.11
CA MET A 470 -26.40 37.25 -10.16
C MET A 470 -26.43 35.88 -10.86
N VAL A 471 -27.42 35.64 -11.70
CA VAL A 471 -27.60 34.41 -12.47
C VAL A 471 -26.40 34.17 -13.41
N ASN A 472 -26.00 35.19 -14.14
CA ASN A 472 -24.85 35.12 -15.05
C ASN A 472 -23.54 34.91 -14.29
N GLY A 473 -23.38 35.49 -13.09
CA GLY A 473 -22.21 35.26 -12.23
C GLY A 473 -22.08 33.81 -11.76
N ILE A 474 -23.19 33.20 -11.33
CA ILE A 474 -23.22 31.78 -10.95
C ILE A 474 -22.86 30.90 -12.15
N LEU A 475 -23.40 31.18 -13.34
CA LEU A 475 -23.06 30.43 -14.54
C LEU A 475 -21.56 30.53 -14.87
N THR A 476 -21.02 31.77 -14.93
CA THR A 476 -19.58 31.97 -15.19
C THR A 476 -18.70 31.17 -14.19
N LEU A 477 -19.08 31.16 -12.91
CA LEU A 477 -18.37 30.38 -11.89
C LEU A 477 -18.44 28.89 -12.15
N THR A 478 -19.60 28.36 -12.55
CA THR A 478 -19.76 26.93 -12.84
C THR A 478 -19.01 26.50 -14.09
N GLU A 479 -19.01 27.31 -15.13
CA GLU A 479 -18.26 27.10 -16.38
C GLU A 479 -16.74 27.15 -16.14
N LEU A 480 -16.26 28.07 -15.32
CA LEU A 480 -14.86 28.14 -14.89
C LEU A 480 -14.44 26.90 -14.11
N GLN A 481 -15.28 26.44 -13.18
CA GLN A 481 -14.99 25.21 -12.39
C GLN A 481 -14.99 23.95 -13.25
N ALA A 482 -15.86 23.88 -14.24
CA ALA A 482 -15.93 22.75 -15.17
C ALA A 482 -14.82 22.79 -16.25
N GLY A 483 -13.98 23.84 -16.26
CA GLY A 483 -12.95 24.04 -17.28
C GLY A 483 -13.52 24.24 -18.70
N ARG A 484 -14.77 24.65 -18.81
CA ARG A 484 -15.46 24.86 -20.10
C ARG A 484 -15.25 26.25 -20.68
N LEU A 485 -14.81 27.22 -19.86
CA LEU A 485 -14.54 28.55 -20.29
C LEU A 485 -13.11 28.66 -20.84
N SER A 486 -12.95 29.20 -22.04
CA SER A 486 -11.67 29.48 -22.67
C SER A 486 -11.54 30.94 -23.03
N ALA A 487 -10.32 31.50 -23.12
CA ALA A 487 -10.07 32.83 -23.58
C ALA A 487 -10.34 32.92 -25.08
N GLN A 488 -11.11 33.96 -25.50
CA GLN A 488 -11.43 34.23 -26.90
C GLN A 488 -10.57 35.38 -27.38
N LEU A 489 -9.39 35.08 -27.93
CA LEU A 489 -8.48 36.12 -28.41
C LEU A 489 -8.99 36.73 -29.74
N GLN A 490 -9.26 38.04 -29.75
CA GLN A 490 -9.67 38.78 -30.93
C GLN A 490 -9.02 40.17 -30.96
N VAL A 491 -8.92 40.75 -32.15
CA VAL A 491 -8.44 42.12 -32.29
C VAL A 491 -9.52 43.08 -31.83
N PHE A 492 -9.22 43.97 -30.87
CA PHE A 492 -10.15 44.98 -30.39
C PHE A 492 -9.46 46.35 -30.23
N SER A 493 -10.26 47.41 -30.20
CA SER A 493 -9.78 48.76 -29.89
C SER A 493 -9.76 48.97 -28.37
N LEU A 494 -8.60 49.24 -27.81
CA LEU A 494 -8.43 49.54 -26.39
C LEU A 494 -9.19 50.85 -26.04
N ARG A 495 -9.12 51.88 -26.89
CA ARG A 495 -9.87 53.14 -26.70
C ARG A 495 -11.37 52.89 -26.76
N GLY A 496 -11.84 52.02 -27.67
CA GLY A 496 -13.25 51.63 -27.76
C GLY A 496 -13.79 51.00 -26.48
N VAL A 497 -13.01 50.10 -25.85
CA VAL A 497 -13.35 49.51 -24.56
C VAL A 497 -13.44 50.60 -23.48
N LEU A 498 -12.45 51.48 -23.42
CA LEU A 498 -12.42 52.56 -22.40
C LEU A 498 -13.50 53.60 -22.61
N ASP A 499 -13.87 53.93 -23.85
CA ASP A 499 -14.98 54.83 -24.17
C ASP A 499 -16.33 54.22 -23.78
N THR A 500 -16.51 52.92 -23.97
CA THR A 500 -17.70 52.19 -23.48
C THR A 500 -17.83 52.31 -21.97
N LEU A 501 -16.74 52.03 -21.23
CA LEU A 501 -16.72 52.19 -19.77
C LEU A 501 -16.96 53.62 -19.32
N ARG A 502 -16.39 54.60 -20.05
CA ARG A 502 -16.61 56.05 -19.78
C ARG A 502 -18.09 56.38 -19.90
N GLN A 503 -18.75 56.02 -21.00
CA GLN A 503 -20.16 56.25 -21.21
C GLN A 503 -21.03 55.60 -20.15
N GLN A 504 -20.75 54.35 -19.82
CA GLN A 504 -21.51 53.54 -18.85
C GLN A 504 -21.47 54.14 -17.44
N PHE A 505 -20.31 54.62 -16.97
CA PHE A 505 -20.14 55.12 -15.60
C PHE A 505 -20.26 56.62 -15.43
N SER A 506 -20.21 57.41 -16.51
CA SER A 506 -20.36 58.89 -16.44
C SER A 506 -21.70 59.32 -15.85
N ALA A 507 -22.79 58.65 -16.22
CA ALA A 507 -24.13 58.99 -15.68
C ALA A 507 -24.21 58.70 -14.17
N SER A 508 -23.61 57.54 -13.72
CA SER A 508 -23.54 57.15 -12.30
C SER A 508 -22.66 58.13 -11.51
N ALA A 509 -21.54 58.54 -12.08
CA ALA A 509 -20.65 59.54 -11.47
C ALA A 509 -21.36 60.86 -11.26
N GLN A 510 -22.09 61.39 -12.30
CA GLN A 510 -22.83 62.65 -12.24
C GLN A 510 -23.97 62.58 -11.23
N ALA A 511 -24.71 61.47 -11.19
CA ALA A 511 -25.81 61.25 -10.23
C ALA A 511 -25.34 61.24 -8.76
N LYS A 512 -24.12 60.74 -8.49
CA LYS A 512 -23.52 60.74 -7.17
C LYS A 512 -22.63 61.94 -6.85
N GLY A 513 -22.41 62.86 -7.80
CA GLY A 513 -21.51 64.02 -7.63
C GLY A 513 -20.00 63.59 -7.50
N LEU A 514 -19.60 62.49 -8.01
CA LEU A 514 -18.24 61.99 -7.93
C LEU A 514 -17.42 62.44 -9.15
N ALA A 515 -16.15 62.77 -8.96
CA ALA A 515 -15.21 62.95 -10.04
C ALA A 515 -14.79 61.62 -10.65
N PHE A 516 -15.03 61.42 -11.96
CA PHE A 516 -14.62 60.25 -12.69
C PHE A 516 -13.64 60.64 -13.81
N SER A 517 -12.47 59.95 -13.80
CA SER A 517 -11.46 60.10 -14.85
C SER A 517 -10.94 58.80 -15.35
N ILE A 518 -10.65 58.73 -16.66
CA ILE A 518 -9.94 57.61 -17.28
C ILE A 518 -8.66 58.19 -17.91
N ASP A 519 -7.53 57.86 -17.32
CA ASP A 519 -6.21 58.32 -17.73
C ASP A 519 -5.49 57.19 -18.49
N VAL A 520 -5.17 57.43 -19.75
CA VAL A 520 -4.50 56.46 -20.64
C VAL A 520 -3.11 56.99 -20.98
N ALA A 521 -2.08 56.20 -20.90
CA ALA A 521 -0.73 56.57 -21.30
C ALA A 521 -0.69 56.79 -22.84
N ASP A 522 -0.06 57.86 -23.29
CA ASP A 522 -0.07 58.30 -24.69
C ASP A 522 0.60 57.32 -25.67
N GLU A 523 1.46 56.43 -25.20
CA GLU A 523 2.25 55.50 -26.00
C GLU A 523 1.55 54.15 -26.25
N LEU A 524 0.28 53.97 -25.80
CA LEU A 524 -0.41 52.69 -25.92
C LEU A 524 -1.02 52.47 -27.32
N PRO A 525 -0.82 51.29 -27.93
CA PRO A 525 -1.46 50.95 -29.19
C PRO A 525 -2.98 50.83 -29.02
N ASP A 526 -3.73 51.38 -29.96
CA ASP A 526 -5.20 51.32 -29.90
C ASP A 526 -5.73 49.91 -30.21
N ARG A 527 -5.09 49.19 -31.12
CA ARG A 527 -5.52 47.85 -31.51
C ARG A 527 -4.63 46.77 -30.89
N VAL A 528 -5.25 45.89 -30.12
CA VAL A 528 -4.59 44.79 -29.42
C VAL A 528 -5.35 43.48 -29.58
N VAL A 529 -4.65 42.35 -29.50
CA VAL A 529 -5.25 41.01 -29.48
C VAL A 529 -5.45 40.59 -28.06
N GLY A 530 -6.66 40.21 -27.66
CA GLY A 530 -7.06 39.77 -26.36
C GLY A 530 -8.54 39.44 -26.29
N ASP A 531 -9.06 39.17 -25.10
CA ASP A 531 -10.49 38.93 -24.86
C ASP A 531 -11.14 40.17 -24.28
N ALA A 532 -11.71 41.01 -25.18
CA ALA A 532 -12.33 42.28 -24.78
C ALA A 532 -13.52 42.06 -23.84
N ASP A 533 -14.35 41.05 -24.06
CA ASP A 533 -15.57 40.81 -23.29
C ASP A 533 -15.23 40.43 -21.82
N LYS A 534 -14.26 39.55 -21.61
CA LYS A 534 -13.83 39.18 -20.24
C LYS A 534 -13.11 40.35 -19.56
N LEU A 535 -12.32 41.12 -20.32
CA LEU A 535 -11.67 42.32 -19.80
C LEU A 535 -12.70 43.38 -19.35
N ILE A 536 -13.71 43.65 -20.17
CA ILE A 536 -14.83 44.57 -19.82
C ILE A 536 -15.55 44.04 -18.57
N GLN A 537 -15.86 42.76 -18.52
CA GLN A 537 -16.53 42.14 -17.36
C GLN A 537 -15.75 42.35 -16.06
N CYS A 538 -14.41 42.18 -16.10
CA CYS A 538 -13.55 42.44 -14.95
C CYS A 538 -13.50 43.90 -14.56
N LEU A 539 -13.34 44.81 -15.54
CA LEU A 539 -13.29 46.24 -15.30
C LEU A 539 -14.64 46.78 -14.80
N ASP A 540 -15.76 46.32 -15.36
CA ASP A 540 -17.11 46.65 -14.87
C ASP A 540 -17.27 46.25 -13.39
N CYS A 541 -16.82 45.05 -13.01
CA CYS A 541 -16.88 44.60 -11.62
C CYS A 541 -16.07 45.50 -10.68
N LEU A 542 -14.84 45.89 -11.09
CA LEU A 542 -13.97 46.74 -10.26
C LEU A 542 -14.49 48.17 -10.17
N LEU A 543 -14.98 48.76 -11.29
CA LEU A 543 -15.56 50.09 -11.31
C LEU A 543 -16.88 50.12 -10.53
N ASP A 544 -17.77 49.14 -10.72
CA ASP A 544 -19.03 49.05 -9.96
C ASP A 544 -18.77 49.01 -8.44
N ASN A 545 -17.75 48.24 -7.99
CA ASN A 545 -17.34 48.26 -6.59
C ASN A 545 -16.79 49.64 -6.17
N ALA A 546 -15.95 50.31 -6.98
CA ALA A 546 -15.40 51.62 -6.68
C ALA A 546 -16.51 52.66 -6.52
N PHE A 547 -17.48 52.71 -7.45
CA PHE A 547 -18.64 53.64 -7.38
C PHE A 547 -19.59 53.26 -6.24
N LYS A 548 -19.73 52.01 -5.91
CA LYS A 548 -20.61 51.55 -4.84
C LYS A 548 -20.12 51.99 -3.46
N PHE A 549 -18.82 51.91 -3.21
CA PHE A 549 -18.23 52.21 -1.91
C PHE A 549 -17.63 53.60 -1.75
N THR A 550 -17.78 54.48 -2.78
CA THR A 550 -17.38 55.87 -2.73
C THR A 550 -18.62 56.76 -2.66
N HIS A 551 -18.72 57.62 -1.61
CA HIS A 551 -19.82 58.55 -1.38
C HIS A 551 -19.43 59.96 -1.83
N GLU A 552 -18.21 60.38 -1.53
CA GLU A 552 -17.65 61.67 -1.87
C GLU A 552 -16.22 61.51 -2.41
N GLY A 553 -15.81 62.33 -3.33
CA GLY A 553 -14.44 62.32 -3.88
C GLY A 553 -14.36 61.86 -5.32
N ALA A 554 -13.50 60.88 -5.63
CA ALA A 554 -13.16 60.50 -7.00
C ALA A 554 -12.96 58.99 -7.21
N VAL A 555 -13.34 58.53 -8.42
CA VAL A 555 -12.98 57.22 -8.97
C VAL A 555 -12.11 57.44 -10.20
N ARG A 556 -10.95 56.82 -10.26
CA ARG A 556 -9.97 56.94 -11.34
C ARG A 556 -9.61 55.61 -11.91
N LEU A 557 -9.69 55.43 -13.21
CA LEU A 557 -9.12 54.31 -13.96
C LEU A 557 -7.88 54.82 -14.70
N ARG A 558 -6.71 54.25 -14.36
CA ARG A 558 -5.46 54.53 -15.05
C ARG A 558 -5.00 53.30 -15.83
N VAL A 559 -4.64 53.48 -17.10
CA VAL A 559 -4.14 52.41 -17.98
C VAL A 559 -2.70 52.70 -18.38
N VAL A 560 -1.83 51.79 -18.06
CA VAL A 560 -0.41 51.84 -18.41
C VAL A 560 0.02 50.57 -19.08
N GLY A 561 1.03 50.59 -19.93
CA GLY A 561 1.56 49.43 -20.60
C GLY A 561 3.08 49.35 -20.46
N VAL A 562 3.58 48.14 -20.28
CA VAL A 562 5.01 47.86 -20.26
C VAL A 562 5.30 46.85 -21.36
N PRO A 563 6.07 47.26 -22.41
CA PRO A 563 6.46 46.33 -23.47
C PRO A 563 7.39 45.25 -22.93
N HIS A 564 7.16 44.03 -23.39
CA HIS A 564 8.01 42.87 -23.10
C HIS A 564 9.02 42.61 -24.23
N SER A 565 10.10 41.90 -23.94
CA SER A 565 11.17 41.58 -24.89
C SER A 565 10.73 40.69 -26.06
N ASP A 566 9.60 40.01 -25.94
CA ASP A 566 9.01 39.08 -26.92
C ASP A 566 8.03 39.75 -27.86
N GLY A 567 7.83 41.09 -27.74
CA GLY A 567 6.90 41.89 -28.53
C GLY A 567 5.49 41.89 -27.97
N SER A 568 5.19 41.24 -26.85
CA SER A 568 3.93 41.39 -26.13
C SER A 568 3.89 42.69 -25.31
N LEU A 569 2.71 43.14 -24.95
CA LEU A 569 2.48 44.30 -24.12
C LEU A 569 1.74 43.90 -22.86
N ARG A 570 2.33 44.12 -21.69
CA ARG A 570 1.61 43.98 -20.42
C ARG A 570 0.82 45.24 -20.13
N LEU A 571 -0.51 45.13 -20.22
CA LEU A 571 -1.43 46.18 -19.84
C LEU A 571 -1.79 46.09 -18.35
N SER A 572 -1.70 47.19 -17.66
CA SER A 572 -2.07 47.33 -16.26
C SER A 572 -3.20 48.36 -16.12
N PHE A 573 -4.38 47.88 -15.71
CA PHE A 573 -5.56 48.69 -15.44
C PHE A 573 -5.64 48.93 -13.93
N ILE A 574 -5.55 50.16 -13.50
CA ILE A 574 -5.50 50.53 -12.09
C ILE A 574 -6.77 51.32 -11.77
N VAL A 575 -7.69 50.69 -11.04
CA VAL A 575 -8.91 51.35 -10.51
C VAL A 575 -8.59 51.83 -9.09
N THR A 576 -8.71 53.15 -8.89
CA THR A 576 -8.49 53.80 -7.57
C THR A 576 -9.74 54.55 -7.17
N ASP A 577 -10.22 54.33 -5.98
CA ASP A 577 -11.34 55.05 -5.36
C ASP A 577 -10.87 55.76 -4.07
N THR A 578 -11.62 56.80 -3.67
CA THR A 578 -11.46 57.51 -2.40
C THR A 578 -12.53 57.12 -1.39
N GLY A 579 -13.08 55.93 -1.50
CA GLY A 579 -14.19 55.48 -0.68
C GLY A 579 -13.78 55.03 0.72
N ILE A 580 -14.64 54.24 1.36
CA ILE A 580 -14.46 53.77 2.75
C ILE A 580 -13.21 52.93 2.97
N GLY A 581 -12.67 52.30 1.93
CA GLY A 581 -11.58 51.34 2.05
C GLY A 581 -11.89 50.18 3.01
N PHE A 582 -10.92 49.30 3.21
CA PHE A 582 -11.03 48.18 4.14
C PHE A 582 -9.66 47.84 4.78
N ALA A 583 -9.69 47.20 5.94
CA ALA A 583 -8.49 46.75 6.62
C ALA A 583 -7.78 45.64 5.81
N PHE A 584 -6.47 45.48 6.03
CA PHE A 584 -5.70 44.41 5.37
C PHE A 584 -6.38 43.05 5.55
N LEU A 585 -6.63 42.38 4.44
CA LEU A 585 -7.17 41.04 4.37
C LEU A 585 -6.23 40.17 3.58
N ASP A 586 -6.13 38.91 4.00
CA ASP A 586 -5.43 37.90 3.21
C ASP A 586 -6.09 37.76 1.83
N GLU A 587 -5.28 37.63 0.78
CA GLU A 587 -5.78 37.48 -0.61
C GLU A 587 -6.75 36.31 -0.73
N ALA A 588 -6.48 35.17 -0.01
CA ALA A 588 -7.34 34.00 -0.02
C ALA A 588 -8.76 34.33 0.48
N THR A 589 -8.88 35.20 1.47
CA THR A 589 -10.15 35.58 2.08
C THR A 589 -10.92 36.57 1.23
N LEU A 590 -10.24 37.60 0.69
CA LEU A 590 -10.91 38.64 -0.11
C LEU A 590 -11.54 38.13 -1.40
N TYR A 591 -10.89 37.14 -2.05
CA TYR A 591 -11.36 36.53 -3.29
C TYR A 591 -12.16 35.25 -3.04
N GLN A 592 -12.51 34.93 -1.77
CA GLN A 592 -13.37 33.80 -1.44
C GLN A 592 -14.80 34.05 -1.91
N ARG A 593 -15.45 33.03 -2.42
CA ARG A 593 -16.84 33.12 -2.90
C ARG A 593 -17.79 33.40 -1.75
N PHE A 594 -18.79 34.26 -2.02
CA PHE A 594 -19.80 34.65 -1.03
C PHE A 594 -19.23 35.39 0.18
N PHE A 595 -17.98 35.85 0.11
CA PHE A 595 -17.35 36.62 1.18
C PHE A 595 -17.79 38.07 1.14
N GLN A 596 -18.14 38.62 2.29
CA GLN A 596 -18.52 40.02 2.49
C GLN A 596 -17.90 40.53 3.77
N LEU A 597 -17.35 41.75 3.75
CA LEU A 597 -16.61 42.30 4.89
C LEU A 597 -17.46 42.54 6.13
N ASP A 598 -18.76 42.94 5.97
CA ASP A 598 -19.70 43.21 7.07
C ASP A 598 -21.15 42.91 6.66
N GLY A 599 -21.80 42.01 7.40
CA GLY A 599 -23.22 41.66 7.22
C GLY A 599 -24.19 42.81 7.56
N SER A 600 -23.75 43.87 8.22
CA SER A 600 -24.54 45.08 8.53
C SER A 600 -24.69 46.02 7.31
N MET A 601 -23.69 46.03 6.43
CA MET A 601 -23.68 46.81 5.17
C MET A 601 -24.57 46.22 4.06
N THR A 602 -25.06 45.00 4.20
CA THR A 602 -25.91 44.34 3.20
C THR A 602 -27.27 45.01 3.01
N ARG A 603 -27.78 45.78 3.97
CA ARG A 603 -29.05 46.52 3.87
C ARG A 603 -28.95 47.80 3.01
N GLU A 604 -27.76 48.38 2.94
CA GLU A 604 -27.53 49.64 2.21
C GLU A 604 -26.90 49.44 0.83
N TYR A 605 -26.08 48.36 0.67
CA TYR A 605 -25.26 48.18 -0.52
C TYR A 605 -25.32 46.76 -1.12
N GLY A 606 -26.42 46.10 -1.22
CA GLY A 606 -26.62 44.74 -1.72
C GLY A 606 -25.54 44.19 -2.66
N GLY A 607 -25.29 42.89 -2.58
CA GLY A 607 -24.35 42.14 -3.46
C GLY A 607 -24.03 40.76 -2.90
N MET A 608 -23.71 39.75 -3.72
CA MET A 608 -23.50 38.36 -3.29
C MET A 608 -22.07 38.02 -2.91
N GLY A 609 -21.11 38.91 -3.00
CA GLY A 609 -19.69 38.55 -2.75
C GLY A 609 -19.07 37.59 -3.79
N ILE A 610 -19.59 37.58 -5.03
CA ILE A 610 -19.10 36.71 -6.11
C ILE A 610 -18.21 37.46 -7.10
N GLY A 611 -18.41 38.80 -7.24
CA GLY A 611 -17.78 39.60 -8.30
C GLY A 611 -16.26 39.56 -8.32
N LEU A 612 -15.61 39.76 -7.18
CA LEU A 612 -14.14 39.69 -7.07
C LEU A 612 -13.59 38.28 -7.30
N ALA A 613 -14.32 37.26 -6.87
CA ALA A 613 -13.94 35.87 -7.12
C ALA A 613 -13.97 35.53 -8.62
N ILE A 614 -15.00 35.97 -9.33
CA ILE A 614 -15.11 35.84 -10.80
C ILE A 614 -14.00 36.62 -11.48
N CYS A 615 -13.78 37.89 -11.09
CA CYS A 615 -12.76 38.74 -11.67
C CYS A 615 -11.37 38.08 -11.56
N ARG A 616 -11.00 37.53 -10.40
CA ARG A 616 -9.73 36.82 -10.21
C ARG A 616 -9.60 35.60 -11.13
N GLN A 617 -10.61 34.74 -11.19
CA GLN A 617 -10.57 33.54 -12.04
C GLN A 617 -10.56 33.86 -13.54
N LEU A 618 -11.28 34.92 -13.98
CA LEU A 618 -11.23 35.35 -15.37
C LEU A 618 -9.86 35.91 -15.75
N ILE A 619 -9.23 36.66 -14.85
CA ILE A 619 -7.90 37.20 -15.09
C ILE A 619 -6.85 36.12 -15.10
N GLU A 620 -6.94 35.12 -14.22
CA GLU A 620 -6.09 33.92 -14.24
C GLU A 620 -6.26 33.12 -15.55
N LEU A 621 -7.50 33.02 -16.06
CA LEU A 621 -7.79 32.41 -17.37
C LEU A 621 -7.14 33.18 -18.54
N LEU A 622 -7.03 34.51 -18.43
CA LEU A 622 -6.37 35.38 -19.40
C LEU A 622 -4.84 35.43 -19.22
N GLY A 623 -4.27 34.62 -18.33
CA GLY A 623 -2.84 34.61 -18.02
C GLY A 623 -2.36 35.85 -17.26
N GLY A 624 -3.28 36.60 -16.67
CA GLY A 624 -3.00 37.86 -15.97
C GLY A 624 -2.95 37.69 -14.44
N ARG A 625 -2.89 38.83 -13.76
CA ARG A 625 -2.86 38.91 -12.30
C ARG A 625 -3.75 40.07 -11.80
N LEU A 626 -4.46 39.82 -10.67
CA LEU A 626 -5.23 40.85 -9.95
C LEU A 626 -4.61 41.07 -8.59
N THR A 627 -4.24 42.34 -8.28
CA THR A 627 -3.70 42.73 -6.97
C THR A 627 -4.53 43.87 -6.37
N HIS A 628 -4.47 44.07 -5.07
CA HIS A 628 -5.20 45.10 -4.38
C HIS A 628 -4.35 45.78 -3.29
N HIS A 629 -4.70 46.99 -2.97
CA HIS A 629 -4.20 47.73 -1.80
C HIS A 629 -5.33 48.60 -1.28
N SER A 630 -5.66 48.54 0.01
CA SER A 630 -6.73 49.31 0.61
C SER A 630 -6.37 49.72 2.03
N GLU A 631 -6.79 50.90 2.43
CA GLU A 631 -6.67 51.41 3.79
C GLU A 631 -8.01 51.99 4.23
N PRO A 632 -8.48 51.70 5.48
CA PRO A 632 -9.72 52.24 5.98
C PRO A 632 -9.75 53.76 5.90
N SER A 633 -10.87 54.32 5.37
CA SER A 633 -11.15 55.76 5.19
C SER A 633 -10.21 56.48 4.20
N LYS A 634 -9.37 55.76 3.42
CA LYS A 634 -8.52 56.33 2.38
C LYS A 634 -8.84 55.83 0.98
N GLY A 635 -9.73 54.83 0.90
CA GLY A 635 -10.13 54.21 -0.35
C GLY A 635 -9.37 52.94 -0.71
N SER A 636 -9.60 52.46 -1.94
CA SER A 636 -9.00 51.19 -2.42
C SER A 636 -8.36 51.38 -3.79
N ARG A 637 -7.36 50.55 -4.05
CA ARG A 637 -6.68 50.43 -5.34
C ARG A 637 -6.65 48.99 -5.77
N PHE A 638 -7.29 48.69 -6.90
CA PHE A 638 -7.22 47.38 -7.54
C PHE A 638 -6.41 47.53 -8.83
N GLN A 639 -5.46 46.62 -9.03
CA GLN A 639 -4.61 46.59 -10.22
C GLN A 639 -4.78 45.24 -10.92
N LEU A 640 -5.23 45.30 -12.16
CA LEU A 640 -5.48 44.21 -13.06
C LEU A 640 -4.42 44.24 -14.15
N GLU A 641 -3.64 43.13 -14.30
CA GLU A 641 -2.60 42.99 -15.31
C GLU A 641 -2.96 41.91 -16.30
N VAL A 642 -2.84 42.16 -17.60
CA VAL A 642 -3.04 41.18 -18.67
C VAL A 642 -1.99 41.37 -19.75
N GLU A 643 -1.62 40.27 -20.42
CA GLU A 643 -0.73 40.30 -21.58
C GLU A 643 -1.56 40.34 -22.87
N VAL A 644 -1.22 41.26 -23.76
CA VAL A 644 -1.86 41.46 -25.06
C VAL A 644 -0.83 41.63 -26.16
N SER A 645 -1.17 41.28 -27.40
CA SER A 645 -0.28 41.53 -28.55
C SER A 645 -0.72 42.76 -29.32
N PRO A 646 0.15 43.76 -29.54
CA PRO A 646 -0.18 44.94 -30.32
C PRO A 646 -0.34 44.60 -31.82
N VAL A 647 -1.30 45.29 -32.50
CA VAL A 647 -1.55 45.15 -33.93
C VAL A 647 -1.24 46.48 -34.64
N ALA A 648 -0.52 46.43 -35.76
CA ALA A 648 -0.19 47.65 -36.55
C ALA A 648 -1.44 48.35 -37.13
N PRO A 649 -1.47 49.70 -37.22
CA PRO A 649 -2.65 50.44 -37.64
C PRO A 649 -2.95 50.27 -39.13
N GLU A 650 -4.16 49.84 -39.48
CA GLU A 650 -4.71 49.87 -40.82
C GLU A 650 -5.44 51.20 -41.10
N ALA A 651 -5.35 51.71 -42.34
CA ALA A 651 -5.91 53.00 -42.76
C ALA A 651 -7.45 52.94 -42.87
N LYS A 652 -8.12 54.01 -42.47
CA LYS A 652 -9.59 54.25 -42.55
C LYS A 652 -10.11 54.34 -43.94
N PRO A 653 -11.22 53.66 -44.33
CA PRO A 653 -12.00 53.98 -45.51
C PRO A 653 -13.04 55.12 -45.25
N ALA A 654 -13.32 55.88 -46.29
CA ALA A 654 -14.19 57.07 -46.33
C ALA A 654 -15.69 56.74 -46.40
N ALA A 655 -16.50 57.63 -45.86
CA ALA A 655 -17.96 57.53 -45.73
C ALA A 655 -18.71 57.82 -47.06
N ASP A 656 -19.74 57.00 -47.35
CA ASP A 656 -20.72 57.36 -48.39
C ASP A 656 -22.17 56.90 -48.06
N ARG A 657 -23.10 57.78 -48.30
CA ARG A 657 -24.58 57.82 -48.41
C ARG A 657 -25.46 57.00 -47.44
N GLN A 658 -26.21 57.72 -46.60
CA GLN A 658 -27.22 57.19 -45.66
C GLN A 658 -28.64 57.15 -46.31
N ARG A 659 -29.36 55.96 -46.11
CA ARG A 659 -30.83 55.88 -46.34
C ARG A 659 -31.60 56.17 -45.05
N ALA A 660 -32.90 56.68 -45.20
CA ALA A 660 -33.70 56.86 -43.99
C ALA A 660 -34.38 55.64 -43.46
N PRO A 661 -34.45 55.38 -42.12
CA PRO A 661 -35.02 54.15 -41.56
C PRO A 661 -36.49 53.88 -41.96
N GLN A 662 -37.27 54.90 -42.19
CA GLN A 662 -38.70 54.74 -42.53
C GLN A 662 -38.99 54.16 -43.91
N ASP A 663 -37.98 54.09 -44.76
CA ASP A 663 -38.06 53.45 -46.09
C ASP A 663 -37.67 51.95 -46.06
N CYS A 664 -37.17 51.50 -44.96
CA CYS A 664 -36.62 50.08 -44.81
C CYS A 664 -37.61 49.15 -44.10
N ALA A 665 -37.78 47.95 -44.65
CA ALA A 665 -38.63 46.88 -44.11
C ALA A 665 -37.79 45.71 -43.52
N VAL A 666 -38.05 45.35 -42.26
CA VAL A 666 -37.34 44.31 -41.52
C VAL A 666 -38.31 43.12 -41.25
N LEU A 667 -37.88 41.94 -41.59
CA LEU A 667 -38.57 40.70 -41.24
C LEU A 667 -38.04 40.18 -39.91
N LEU A 668 -38.90 40.04 -38.89
CA LEU A 668 -38.54 39.45 -37.60
C LEU A 668 -39.07 38.05 -37.54
N VAL A 669 -38.15 37.10 -37.28
CA VAL A 669 -38.44 35.67 -37.14
C VAL A 669 -38.07 35.22 -35.74
N ASP A 670 -39.04 34.92 -34.91
CA ASP A 670 -38.83 34.42 -33.53
C ASP A 670 -40.06 33.59 -33.14
N ASP A 671 -39.90 32.43 -32.57
CA ASP A 671 -40.97 31.53 -32.12
C ASP A 671 -41.48 31.91 -30.71
N ASN A 672 -40.72 32.73 -29.99
CA ASN A 672 -41.09 33.22 -28.66
C ASN A 672 -41.93 34.50 -28.75
N SER A 673 -43.17 34.42 -28.35
CA SER A 673 -44.10 35.57 -28.41
C SER A 673 -43.64 36.78 -27.60
N ILE A 674 -42.94 36.58 -26.50
CA ILE A 674 -42.38 37.67 -25.66
C ILE A 674 -41.17 38.28 -26.34
N GLY A 675 -40.23 37.47 -26.87
CA GLY A 675 -39.10 37.89 -27.65
C GLY A 675 -39.52 38.73 -28.86
N GLN A 676 -40.51 38.26 -29.62
CA GLN A 676 -41.10 39.02 -30.75
C GLN A 676 -41.61 40.37 -30.32
N LEU A 677 -42.37 40.44 -29.21
CA LEU A 677 -42.94 41.71 -28.74
C LEU A 677 -41.84 42.75 -28.43
N VAL A 678 -40.78 42.32 -27.75
CA VAL A 678 -39.67 43.18 -27.34
C VAL A 678 -38.87 43.69 -28.55
N VAL A 679 -38.40 42.78 -29.41
CA VAL A 679 -37.58 43.14 -30.57
C VAL A 679 -38.38 43.92 -31.59
N ARG A 680 -39.67 43.60 -31.81
CA ARG A 680 -40.59 44.43 -32.65
C ARG A 680 -40.73 45.78 -32.09
N GLY A 681 -40.95 45.95 -30.77
CA GLY A 681 -41.06 47.27 -30.13
C GLY A 681 -39.82 48.16 -30.38
N MET A 682 -38.63 47.55 -30.25
CA MET A 682 -37.35 48.23 -30.53
C MET A 682 -37.21 48.62 -32.00
N LEU A 683 -37.51 47.74 -32.94
CA LEU A 683 -37.46 48.02 -34.39
C LEU A 683 -38.44 49.12 -34.82
N LEU A 684 -39.70 49.14 -34.33
CA LEU A 684 -40.68 50.15 -34.57
C LEU A 684 -40.23 51.51 -34.03
N LYS A 685 -39.61 51.48 -32.84
CA LYS A 685 -39.08 52.76 -32.25
C LYS A 685 -37.90 53.33 -33.04
N LEU A 686 -37.08 52.48 -33.67
CA LEU A 686 -36.01 52.90 -34.60
C LEU A 686 -36.54 53.40 -35.95
N GLY A 687 -37.85 53.26 -36.18
CA GLY A 687 -38.50 53.77 -37.38
C GLY A 687 -38.64 52.81 -38.55
N TYR A 688 -38.25 51.49 -38.34
CA TYR A 688 -38.36 50.52 -39.38
C TYR A 688 -39.78 49.94 -39.53
N ARG A 689 -40.14 49.51 -40.74
CA ARG A 689 -41.37 48.76 -41.01
C ARG A 689 -41.10 47.29 -40.66
N VAL A 690 -41.88 46.71 -39.73
CA VAL A 690 -41.63 45.36 -39.23
C VAL A 690 -42.76 44.40 -39.57
N LYS A 691 -42.39 43.27 -40.14
CA LYS A 691 -43.27 42.13 -40.31
C LYS A 691 -42.79 40.94 -39.42
N ASN A 692 -43.67 40.43 -38.56
CA ASN A 692 -43.35 39.32 -37.68
C ASN A 692 -43.81 38.02 -38.29
N VAL A 693 -43.01 36.95 -38.05
CA VAL A 693 -43.37 35.57 -38.37
C VAL A 693 -42.86 34.64 -37.24
N ASP A 694 -43.56 33.58 -36.99
CA ASP A 694 -43.32 32.65 -35.85
C ASP A 694 -42.59 31.36 -36.25
N SER A 695 -42.34 31.18 -37.55
CA SER A 695 -41.74 29.94 -38.03
C SER A 695 -40.92 30.13 -39.31
N GLY A 696 -39.97 29.21 -39.55
CA GLY A 696 -39.14 29.21 -40.74
C GLY A 696 -39.95 29.14 -42.05
N PRO A 697 -40.95 28.26 -42.20
CA PRO A 697 -41.79 28.22 -43.39
C PRO A 697 -42.54 29.52 -43.63
N SER A 698 -43.01 30.16 -42.58
CA SER A 698 -43.68 31.48 -42.67
C SER A 698 -42.73 32.58 -43.12
N ALA A 699 -41.47 32.52 -42.64
CA ALA A 699 -40.39 33.43 -43.04
C ALA A 699 -40.06 33.33 -44.54
N LEU A 700 -39.87 32.11 -45.03
CA LEU A 700 -39.62 31.86 -46.46
C LEU A 700 -40.77 32.30 -47.35
N ALA A 701 -42.01 32.04 -46.95
CA ALA A 701 -43.21 32.48 -47.67
C ALA A 701 -43.34 34.03 -47.65
N ALA A 702 -42.94 34.71 -46.57
CA ALA A 702 -42.93 36.17 -46.49
C ALA A 702 -41.89 36.81 -47.43
N LEU A 703 -40.66 36.21 -47.51
CA LEU A 703 -39.56 36.66 -48.37
C LEU A 703 -39.88 36.49 -49.87
N GLN A 704 -40.65 35.42 -50.23
CA GLN A 704 -41.08 35.21 -51.60
C GLN A 704 -42.17 36.20 -52.08
N ARG A 705 -42.94 36.80 -51.16
CA ARG A 705 -44.07 37.69 -51.47
C ARG A 705 -43.83 39.17 -51.26
N GLY A 706 -42.76 39.50 -50.60
CA GLY A 706 -42.44 40.90 -50.28
C GLY A 706 -40.94 41.21 -50.25
N ASN A 707 -40.56 42.46 -50.50
CA ASN A 707 -39.19 42.87 -50.39
C ASN A 707 -38.89 43.34 -48.97
N PHE A 708 -37.78 42.83 -48.36
CA PHE A 708 -37.26 43.27 -47.07
C PHE A 708 -35.84 43.77 -47.23
N ASP A 709 -35.41 44.67 -46.37
CA ASP A 709 -34.08 45.25 -46.36
C ASP A 709 -33.15 44.53 -45.33
N ALA A 710 -33.74 43.82 -44.39
CA ALA A 710 -33.01 42.95 -43.45
C ALA A 710 -33.94 41.86 -42.86
N VAL A 711 -33.34 40.78 -42.35
CA VAL A 711 -33.97 39.73 -41.56
C VAL A 711 -33.31 39.70 -40.18
N VAL A 712 -34.12 39.83 -39.13
CA VAL A 712 -33.71 39.56 -37.74
C VAL A 712 -34.25 38.19 -37.37
N LEU A 713 -33.35 37.25 -37.12
CA LEU A 713 -33.68 35.84 -36.97
C LEU A 713 -33.25 35.33 -35.61
N ASP A 714 -34.18 34.80 -34.83
CA ASP A 714 -33.88 34.00 -33.66
C ASP A 714 -33.34 32.63 -34.06
N ILE A 715 -32.11 32.30 -33.62
CA ILE A 715 -31.48 31.02 -33.93
C ILE A 715 -31.34 30.24 -32.64
N PRO A 716 -32.14 29.13 -32.41
CA PRO A 716 -31.91 28.18 -31.35
C PRO A 716 -30.61 27.42 -31.62
N GLU A 717 -29.98 26.89 -30.59
CA GLU A 717 -28.72 26.13 -30.70
C GLU A 717 -28.80 25.04 -31.80
N GLY A 718 -27.95 25.16 -32.84
CA GLY A 718 -27.93 24.25 -33.99
C GLY A 718 -28.88 24.56 -35.13
N GLY A 719 -29.70 25.65 -35.07
CA GLY A 719 -30.80 25.96 -36.01
C GLY A 719 -30.41 26.73 -37.30
N PHE A 720 -29.23 26.58 -37.86
CA PHE A 720 -28.72 27.34 -39.00
C PHE A 720 -29.32 26.98 -40.37
N SER A 721 -30.14 25.94 -40.47
CA SER A 721 -30.73 25.48 -41.73
C SER A 721 -31.60 26.50 -42.42
N LEU A 722 -32.28 27.40 -41.69
CA LEU A 722 -33.13 28.44 -42.21
C LEU A 722 -32.32 29.56 -42.92
N CYS A 723 -31.12 29.92 -42.42
CA CYS A 723 -30.24 30.86 -43.11
C CYS A 723 -29.84 30.36 -44.48
N CYS A 724 -29.45 29.08 -44.61
CA CYS A 724 -29.14 28.45 -45.89
C CYS A 724 -30.34 28.50 -46.87
N GLN A 725 -31.55 28.25 -46.38
CA GLN A 725 -32.74 28.28 -47.16
C GLN A 725 -33.11 29.75 -47.63
N ILE A 726 -32.88 30.74 -46.76
CA ILE A 726 -33.07 32.17 -47.13
C ILE A 726 -32.06 32.57 -48.24
N ARG A 727 -30.79 32.16 -48.12
CA ARG A 727 -29.76 32.42 -49.15
C ARG A 727 -30.03 31.75 -50.50
N ALA A 728 -30.72 30.63 -50.47
CA ALA A 728 -31.13 29.91 -51.69
C ALA A 728 -32.31 30.55 -52.46
N LEU A 729 -33.01 31.52 -51.87
CA LEU A 729 -34.13 32.22 -52.53
C LEU A 729 -33.61 33.26 -53.55
N PRO A 730 -34.26 33.36 -54.73
CA PRO A 730 -33.91 34.38 -55.72
C PRO A 730 -34.06 35.79 -55.14
N GLY A 731 -32.99 36.59 -55.21
CA GLY A 731 -32.95 37.96 -54.74
C GLY A 731 -32.61 38.15 -53.24
N CYS A 732 -32.38 37.03 -52.51
CA CYS A 732 -32.06 37.08 -51.08
C CYS A 732 -30.59 36.73 -50.79
N ALA A 733 -29.76 36.57 -51.82
CA ALA A 733 -28.36 36.19 -51.64
C ALA A 733 -27.51 37.14 -50.81
N GLU A 734 -27.78 38.46 -50.93
CA GLU A 734 -27.09 39.53 -50.19
C GLU A 734 -27.93 40.24 -49.14
N LEU A 735 -29.16 39.78 -48.89
CA LEU A 735 -30.04 40.32 -47.89
C LEU A 735 -29.40 40.25 -46.49
N PRO A 736 -29.23 41.37 -45.73
CA PRO A 736 -28.68 41.32 -44.38
C PRO A 736 -29.48 40.42 -43.46
N VAL A 737 -28.83 39.33 -42.90
CA VAL A 737 -29.43 38.46 -41.92
C VAL A 737 -28.71 38.67 -40.57
N ILE A 738 -29.44 39.17 -39.59
CA ILE A 738 -28.96 39.48 -38.23
C ILE A 738 -29.45 38.38 -37.32
N ALA A 739 -28.54 37.56 -36.78
CA ALA A 739 -28.85 36.45 -35.89
C ALA A 739 -28.96 36.92 -34.43
N LEU A 740 -30.02 36.50 -33.73
CA LEU A 740 -30.13 36.61 -32.26
C LEU A 740 -29.75 35.28 -31.63
N SER A 741 -28.76 35.27 -30.72
CA SER A 741 -28.25 34.04 -30.12
C SER A 741 -28.01 34.16 -28.61
N THR A 742 -28.23 33.12 -27.86
CA THR A 742 -27.95 33.03 -26.40
C THR A 742 -26.51 32.63 -26.09
N SER A 743 -25.77 32.02 -27.02
CA SER A 743 -24.36 31.59 -26.86
C SER A 743 -23.46 32.27 -27.88
N LEU A 744 -22.21 32.55 -27.48
CA LEU A 744 -21.17 33.17 -28.29
C LEU A 744 -19.98 32.22 -28.56
N ASN A 745 -20.22 30.90 -28.74
CA ASN A 745 -19.15 29.90 -28.91
C ASN A 745 -18.39 30.02 -30.24
N VAL A 746 -17.07 29.83 -30.21
CA VAL A 746 -16.14 30.00 -31.34
C VAL A 746 -16.45 29.05 -32.51
N SER A 747 -16.82 27.81 -32.24
CA SER A 747 -17.20 26.84 -33.26
C SER A 747 -18.45 27.22 -34.03
N GLU A 748 -19.38 27.97 -33.42
CA GLU A 748 -20.57 28.49 -34.09
C GLU A 748 -20.28 29.77 -34.90
N ARG A 749 -19.23 30.54 -34.55
CA ARG A 749 -18.80 31.74 -35.31
C ARG A 749 -18.29 31.38 -36.71
N GLU A 750 -17.40 30.38 -36.80
CA GLU A 750 -16.85 29.90 -38.09
C GLU A 750 -17.96 29.29 -38.96
N HIS A 751 -18.90 28.56 -38.32
CA HIS A 751 -20.07 28.04 -39.03
C HIS A 751 -21.01 29.12 -39.56
N CYS A 752 -21.24 30.16 -38.78
CA CYS A 752 -22.13 31.31 -39.15
C CYS A 752 -21.60 32.10 -40.35
N HIS A 753 -20.30 32.41 -40.41
CA HIS A 753 -19.69 33.07 -41.58
C HIS A 753 -19.78 32.24 -42.85
N GLY A 754 -19.61 30.91 -42.75
CA GLY A 754 -19.77 29.99 -43.88
C GLY A 754 -21.22 29.81 -44.38
N ILE A 755 -22.22 30.16 -43.56
CA ILE A 755 -23.66 29.94 -43.82
C ILE A 755 -24.38 31.27 -44.23
N GLY A 756 -23.68 32.42 -44.23
CA GLY A 756 -24.17 33.67 -44.75
C GLY A 756 -24.96 34.53 -43.75
N VAL A 757 -24.70 34.42 -42.45
CA VAL A 757 -25.18 35.41 -41.44
C VAL A 757 -24.37 36.68 -41.56
N SER A 758 -25.04 37.84 -41.70
CA SER A 758 -24.40 39.13 -41.92
C SER A 758 -23.95 39.83 -40.64
N ASP A 759 -24.65 39.57 -39.52
CA ASP A 759 -24.30 40.13 -38.20
C ASP A 759 -25.01 39.32 -37.06
N ARG A 760 -24.56 39.48 -35.79
CA ARG A 760 -25.10 38.75 -34.64
C ARG A 760 -25.33 39.70 -33.47
N LEU A 761 -26.37 39.41 -32.71
CA LEU A 761 -26.69 40.11 -31.47
C LEU A 761 -26.89 39.07 -30.35
N ALA A 762 -26.26 39.34 -29.20
CA ALA A 762 -26.47 38.50 -28.02
C ALA A 762 -27.83 38.78 -27.38
N LYS A 763 -28.52 37.75 -26.94
CA LYS A 763 -29.71 37.89 -26.07
C LYS A 763 -29.26 38.11 -24.63
N PRO A 764 -29.81 39.05 -23.88
CA PRO A 764 -30.90 39.93 -24.22
C PRO A 764 -30.46 41.05 -25.21
N VAL A 765 -31.29 41.27 -26.23
CA VAL A 765 -31.03 42.32 -27.27
C VAL A 765 -31.09 43.70 -26.61
N ARG A 766 -30.00 44.47 -26.71
CA ARG A 766 -29.95 45.84 -26.24
C ARG A 766 -30.36 46.78 -27.36
N PHE A 767 -31.16 47.81 -27.04
CA PHE A 767 -31.67 48.79 -28.01
C PHE A 767 -30.57 49.46 -28.83
N GLU A 768 -29.49 49.93 -28.18
CA GLU A 768 -28.36 50.58 -28.85
C GLU A 768 -27.55 49.60 -29.73
N ALA A 769 -27.41 48.34 -29.31
CA ALA A 769 -26.72 47.30 -30.09
C ALA A 769 -27.50 46.98 -31.38
N LEU A 770 -28.82 46.78 -31.25
CA LEU A 770 -29.71 46.55 -32.40
C LEU A 770 -29.66 47.75 -33.37
N ARG A 771 -29.70 48.97 -32.83
CA ARG A 771 -29.58 50.24 -33.62
C ARG A 771 -28.26 50.25 -34.38
N ALA A 772 -27.12 50.04 -33.72
CA ALA A 772 -25.79 50.10 -34.34
C ALA A 772 -25.61 49.07 -35.47
N VAL A 773 -26.14 47.84 -35.31
CA VAL A 773 -26.07 46.82 -36.35
C VAL A 773 -26.94 47.15 -37.55
N LEU A 774 -28.17 47.68 -37.33
CA LEU A 774 -29.05 48.00 -38.40
C LEU A 774 -28.55 49.29 -39.17
N GLU A 775 -28.01 50.25 -38.47
CA GLU A 775 -27.40 51.48 -39.11
C GLU A 775 -26.24 51.04 -40.01
N ARG A 776 -25.36 50.12 -39.54
CA ARG A 776 -24.21 49.64 -40.31
C ARG A 776 -24.59 48.73 -41.50
N ARG A 777 -25.63 47.94 -41.39
CA ARG A 777 -25.94 46.90 -42.41
C ARG A 777 -27.10 47.30 -43.33
N VAL A 778 -27.99 48.20 -42.89
CA VAL A 778 -29.18 48.56 -43.64
C VAL A 778 -29.11 50.02 -44.18
N LEU A 779 -28.62 50.94 -43.35
CA LEU A 779 -28.58 52.38 -43.72
C LEU A 779 -27.30 52.79 -44.44
N CYS A 780 -26.18 52.05 -44.19
CA CYS A 780 -24.89 52.30 -44.83
C CYS A 780 -24.33 50.95 -45.39
N PRO A 781 -24.93 50.35 -46.42
CA PRO A 781 -24.42 49.13 -46.99
C PRO A 781 -23.10 49.42 -47.72
N GLN A 782 -21.98 48.75 -47.21
CA GLN A 782 -20.70 48.74 -47.97
C GLN A 782 -20.85 47.72 -49.12
N GLU A 783 -20.55 48.17 -50.35
CA GLU A 783 -20.46 47.30 -51.53
C GLU A 783 -19.36 46.27 -51.38
N GLY A 784 -19.70 45.02 -51.65
CA GLY A 784 -19.01 43.77 -51.63
C GLY A 784 -17.50 43.71 -51.58
N GLU A 785 -16.95 43.05 -50.62
CA GLU A 785 -15.67 42.34 -50.70
C GLU A 785 -15.90 41.07 -51.54
N SER A 786 -15.52 41.13 -52.80
CA SER A 786 -15.45 39.98 -53.71
C SER A 786 -14.37 39.01 -53.23
N ALA A 787 -14.78 37.76 -53.04
CA ALA A 787 -13.93 36.62 -52.69
C ALA A 787 -12.80 36.46 -53.68
N GLY A 788 -11.57 36.74 -53.28
CA GLY A 788 -10.35 36.28 -53.92
C GLY A 788 -10.04 34.86 -53.49
N HIS A 789 -10.42 33.95 -54.34
CA HIS A 789 -9.88 32.57 -54.32
C HIS A 789 -8.47 32.58 -54.91
N SER A 790 -7.47 32.14 -54.20
CA SER A 790 -6.38 31.33 -54.74
C SER A 790 -5.73 30.46 -53.68
N ALA A 791 -5.96 29.22 -53.83
CA ALA A 791 -5.10 28.04 -53.77
C ALA A 791 -3.70 28.20 -53.13
N GLY A 792 -3.43 27.38 -52.18
CA GLY A 792 -2.10 27.07 -51.64
C GLY A 792 -2.17 25.79 -50.82
N MET A 793 -2.17 24.69 -51.53
CA MET A 793 -1.94 23.33 -51.00
C MET A 793 -0.46 23.23 -50.56
N SER A 794 -0.14 22.77 -49.37
CA SER A 794 0.64 21.59 -49.07
C SER A 794 1.23 21.55 -47.65
N LEU A 795 1.04 20.42 -47.07
CA LEU A 795 1.98 19.61 -46.23
C LEU A 795 2.74 20.24 -45.07
N PHE A 796 2.36 19.99 -43.84
CA PHE A 796 2.96 18.90 -42.98
C PHE A 796 2.09 18.72 -41.73
#